data_9f0b4f0f21b73865119b8eb7eb311366
#
_entry.id   9f0b4f0f21b73865119b8eb7eb311366
#
_cell.length_a   1.000
_cell.length_b   1.000
_cell.length_c   1.000
_cell.angle_alpha   90.00
_cell.angle_beta   90.00
_cell.angle_gamma   90.00
#
_symmetry.space_group_name_H-M   'P 1'
#
loop_
_entity.id
_entity.type
_entity.pdbx_description
1 polymer ?
#
loop_
_entity_poly.entity_id
_entity_poly.type
_entity_poly.pdbx_seq_one_letter_code
_entity_poly.pdbx_strand_id
1 'polypeptide(L)'
;MDIRKENQYNQSMGKYKILSTAAGVGSIITTKWGGFIMPLSINNWKFVEVVSNKIKEIQSQTLNIPKIQEECGVELIEDPRFVDFLNVKKRFTQLKCFVAIPHILLNSFNQIQRKGNPLYESIKARFGTELGEDMFYIPAINFPQWFISANSEIKPLNEWRKEWQIRKCNDGKMTYFVPPRDPNKKTYRKIKAEVLHDDVEYGLLKPVPLILICPNGHISDIPWYKFFCASLKHEKMDDDAGFELFGYDCEDCSCGGKHNIKWLNSRNQAESWGTLKCSKCGYSVSLAGIMNIKPYCRGERPWVNKDNAYERCLSTGQKTKMQVAMVTSNSIYYASGFSSLYIPKDFIPLKPGQLNDQARMVLSKVTEKYNTMVTRRPEMTQEEFWKKKYNACDEFIEDANLNWQCSLTDFDYENIKNMFLGLIVEDEDNDPVATYRLTEFEVLTDIHEPNRKSKGLEFNEIIIPNSLQPYFKTIKQVNTVSLTNTQLGFGRVNMPTSKLDDSGKIVAPGDEMKPIFDGIPSDIYVLPANQIYGEGLFFAFDMATIERWAEENDLNDHYKCQLDNGALGEFLYQEISLYGRAKFYLLHTFSHVLMKELEFTCGYPTASLSERLYYSDKMCGVLIYTADGAEGSMGGLVWQGQPRLISSIIESAMKRAVNCSSDPLCWENEDSLNRASCFGCTMVSETSCEYQNMGLDRRALVDEEYGFFKNLVGLDSICLLYTSPSPR
;
A
#
# COMPACT_ATOMS: atom_id res chain seq x y z
N MET A 1 2.33 -15.17 37.18
CA MET A 1 1.46 -14.53 36.20
C MET A 1 0.94 -15.61 35.27
N ASP A 2 -0.36 -15.81 35.15
CA ASP A 2 -0.88 -16.89 34.29
C ASP A 2 -0.96 -16.35 32.84
N ILE A 3 0.12 -16.52 32.12
CA ILE A 3 0.33 -16.11 30.71
C ILE A 3 -0.82 -16.60 29.80
N ARG A 4 -1.50 -17.71 30.17
CA ARG A 4 -2.62 -18.25 29.42
C ARG A 4 -3.85 -17.33 29.42
N LYS A 5 -4.04 -16.47 30.41
CA LYS A 5 -5.17 -15.52 30.46
C LYS A 5 -4.89 -14.22 29.67
N GLU A 6 -3.65 -13.78 29.61
CA GLU A 6 -3.26 -12.61 28.76
C GLU A 6 -3.36 -12.91 27.28
N ASN A 7 -2.95 -14.09 26.86
CA ASN A 7 -2.89 -14.48 25.44
C ASN A 7 -4.26 -14.64 24.76
N GLN A 8 -5.36 -14.81 25.51
CA GLN A 8 -6.69 -14.84 24.90
C GLN A 8 -7.16 -13.48 24.37
N TYR A 9 -6.50 -12.39 24.73
CA TYR A 9 -6.81 -11.02 24.30
C TYR A 9 -5.89 -10.52 23.19
N ASN A 10 -4.78 -11.22 22.93
CA ASN A 10 -3.93 -10.90 21.79
C ASN A 10 -4.65 -11.28 20.51
N GLN A 11 -4.64 -10.36 19.54
CA GLN A 11 -5.25 -10.60 18.24
C GLN A 11 -4.16 -10.98 17.26
N SER A 12 -4.30 -12.17 16.68
CA SER A 12 -3.53 -12.54 15.50
C SER A 12 -4.13 -11.86 14.28
N MET A 13 -3.31 -11.14 13.56
CA MET A 13 -3.65 -10.65 12.22
C MET A 13 -3.02 -11.56 11.18
N GLY A 14 -3.70 -11.80 10.06
CA GLY A 14 -3.11 -12.51 8.93
C GLY A 14 -1.86 -11.78 8.44
N LYS A 15 -0.89 -12.52 7.91
CA LYS A 15 0.44 -12.03 7.48
C LYS A 15 0.36 -10.78 6.59
N TYR A 16 -0.66 -10.68 5.76
CA TYR A 16 -0.81 -9.63 4.75
C TYR A 16 -1.85 -8.55 5.12
N LYS A 17 -2.46 -8.61 6.31
CA LYS A 17 -3.50 -7.65 6.71
C LYS A 17 -2.97 -6.33 7.21
N ILE A 18 -1.81 -6.33 7.88
CA ILE A 18 -1.16 -5.09 8.30
C ILE A 18 -0.39 -4.47 7.13
N LEU A 19 -0.34 -3.15 7.05
CA LEU A 19 0.14 -2.38 5.88
C LEU A 19 -0.67 -2.63 4.60
N SER A 20 -1.91 -3.09 4.76
CA SER A 20 -2.88 -3.20 3.67
C SER A 20 -3.68 -1.89 3.52
N THR A 21 -4.56 -1.85 2.53
CA THR A 21 -5.49 -0.72 2.32
C THR A 21 -6.42 -0.47 3.52
N ALA A 22 -6.69 -1.49 4.33
CA ALA A 22 -7.64 -1.43 5.44
C ALA A 22 -6.98 -1.36 6.83
N ALA A 23 -5.71 -1.72 6.97
CA ALA A 23 -5.05 -1.80 8.26
C ALA A 23 -3.58 -1.36 8.21
N GLY A 24 -3.19 -0.46 9.09
CA GLY A 24 -1.83 0.08 9.19
C GLY A 24 -1.71 1.02 10.38
N VAL A 25 -0.64 1.78 10.43
CA VAL A 25 -0.44 2.81 11.47
C VAL A 25 -1.59 3.81 11.44
N GLY A 26 -2.17 4.09 12.62
CA GLY A 26 -3.27 5.04 12.75
C GLY A 26 -4.64 4.55 12.27
N SER A 27 -4.76 3.32 11.76
CA SER A 27 -6.05 2.69 11.43
C SER A 27 -6.80 2.27 12.70
N ILE A 28 -8.11 2.09 12.60
CA ILE A 28 -8.92 1.55 13.70
C ILE A 28 -9.25 0.09 13.39
N ILE A 29 -8.74 -0.82 14.20
CA ILE A 29 -8.87 -2.26 14.01
C ILE A 29 -9.81 -2.83 15.07
N THR A 30 -10.83 -3.56 14.61
CA THR A 30 -11.78 -4.25 15.50
C THR A 30 -11.13 -5.47 16.15
N THR A 31 -11.28 -5.61 17.45
CA THR A 31 -10.78 -6.75 18.21
C THR A 31 -11.83 -7.85 18.37
N LYS A 32 -11.39 -9.06 18.70
CA LYS A 32 -12.29 -10.22 18.95
C LYS A 32 -13.27 -10.00 20.12
N TRP A 33 -12.94 -9.12 21.05
CA TRP A 33 -13.80 -8.79 22.19
C TRP A 33 -14.74 -7.59 21.93
N GLY A 34 -14.78 -7.09 20.66
CA GLY A 34 -15.68 -6.01 20.25
C GLY A 34 -15.21 -4.60 20.58
N GLY A 35 -13.95 -4.43 21.02
CA GLY A 35 -13.30 -3.13 21.17
C GLY A 35 -12.53 -2.76 19.91
N PHE A 36 -11.88 -1.59 19.97
CA PHE A 36 -11.07 -1.06 18.88
C PHE A 36 -9.66 -0.72 19.36
N ILE A 37 -8.68 -0.95 18.50
CA ILE A 37 -7.28 -0.59 18.74
C ILE A 37 -6.74 0.19 17.54
N MET A 38 -5.70 0.98 17.80
CA MET A 38 -4.98 1.76 16.80
C MET A 38 -3.48 1.43 16.89
N PRO A 39 -2.88 0.87 15.83
CA PRO A 39 -1.43 0.64 15.77
C PRO A 39 -0.66 1.96 15.85
N LEU A 40 0.43 1.94 16.60
CA LEU A 40 1.34 3.07 16.75
C LEU A 40 2.28 3.19 15.55
N SER A 41 2.95 4.35 15.43
CA SER A 41 3.95 4.62 14.40
C SER A 41 5.08 3.58 14.41
N ILE A 42 5.69 3.36 13.25
CA ILE A 42 6.74 2.35 13.06
C ILE A 42 7.96 2.57 13.94
N ASN A 43 8.19 3.79 14.42
CA ASN A 43 9.25 4.09 15.39
C ASN A 43 9.08 3.35 16.73
N ASN A 44 7.87 2.88 17.02
CA ASN A 44 7.57 2.08 18.21
C ASN A 44 7.66 0.57 17.96
N TRP A 45 7.92 0.13 16.71
CA TRP A 45 8.00 -1.28 16.37
C TRP A 45 9.40 -1.80 16.61
N LYS A 46 9.57 -2.69 17.59
CA LYS A 46 10.89 -3.14 18.06
C LYS A 46 11.75 -3.73 16.95
N PHE A 47 11.17 -4.53 16.07
CA PHE A 47 11.89 -5.11 14.95
C PHE A 47 12.40 -4.07 13.94
N VAL A 48 11.66 -2.96 13.73
CA VAL A 48 12.10 -1.83 12.90
C VAL A 48 13.22 -1.05 13.59
N GLU A 49 13.07 -0.79 14.90
CA GLU A 49 14.07 -0.09 15.71
C GLU A 49 15.42 -0.81 15.70
N VAL A 50 15.42 -2.13 15.97
CA VAL A 50 16.65 -2.94 16.04
C VAL A 50 17.41 -2.90 14.71
N VAL A 51 16.71 -3.10 13.58
CA VAL A 51 17.34 -3.06 12.24
C VAL A 51 17.84 -1.65 11.92
N SER A 52 17.04 -0.61 12.21
CA SER A 52 17.44 0.79 11.98
C SER A 52 18.71 1.16 12.72
N ASN A 53 18.82 0.76 14.00
CA ASN A 53 20.01 1.02 14.80
C ASN A 53 21.24 0.27 14.26
N LYS A 54 21.04 -0.98 13.82
CA LYS A 54 22.12 -1.77 13.22
C LYS A 54 22.65 -1.16 11.93
N ILE A 55 21.77 -0.68 11.06
CA ILE A 55 22.16 0.00 9.81
C ILE A 55 22.91 1.30 10.12
N LYS A 56 22.45 2.08 11.11
CA LYS A 56 23.14 3.32 11.55
C LYS A 56 24.57 3.05 12.03
N GLU A 57 24.83 1.94 12.73
CA GLU A 57 26.16 1.57 13.20
C GLU A 57 27.14 1.27 12.06
N ILE A 58 26.64 0.77 10.92
CA ILE A 58 27.47 0.31 9.79
C ILE A 58 28.01 1.47 8.94
N GLN A 59 27.47 2.65 9.01
CA GLN A 59 27.66 3.99 8.38
C GLN A 59 28.46 4.11 7.05
N SER A 60 29.36 3.22 6.67
CA SER A 60 30.22 3.37 5.48
C SER A 60 30.65 2.08 4.80
N GLN A 61 30.18 0.92 5.25
CA GLN A 61 30.51 -0.36 4.64
C GLN A 61 29.36 -0.82 3.73
N THR A 62 29.70 -1.57 2.69
CA THR A 62 28.71 -2.25 1.85
C THR A 62 27.76 -3.05 2.75
N LEU A 63 26.46 -2.78 2.63
CA LEU A 63 25.44 -3.44 3.44
C LEU A 63 25.42 -4.94 3.14
N ASN A 64 25.78 -5.75 4.11
CA ASN A 64 25.63 -7.20 4.03
C ASN A 64 24.28 -7.59 4.63
N ILE A 65 23.24 -7.62 3.81
CA ILE A 65 21.86 -7.92 4.24
C ILE A 65 21.75 -9.27 4.95
N PRO A 66 22.31 -10.40 4.43
CA PRO A 66 22.27 -11.68 5.13
C PRO A 66 22.86 -11.62 6.56
N LYS A 67 23.96 -10.92 6.74
CA LYS A 67 24.60 -10.75 8.06
C LYS A 67 23.72 -9.92 9.01
N ILE A 68 23.14 -8.82 8.53
CA ILE A 68 22.23 -7.98 9.35
C ILE A 68 21.01 -8.79 9.76
N GLN A 69 20.44 -9.56 8.83
CA GLN A 69 19.29 -10.44 9.09
C GLN A 69 19.62 -11.48 10.18
N GLU A 70 20.79 -12.10 10.12
CA GLU A 70 21.25 -13.07 11.13
C GLU A 70 21.42 -12.39 12.50
N GLU A 71 22.10 -11.25 12.55
CA GLU A 71 22.37 -10.51 13.79
C GLU A 71 21.09 -9.92 14.42
N CYS A 72 20.16 -9.43 13.64
CA CYS A 72 18.89 -8.85 14.13
C CYS A 72 17.79 -9.89 14.36
N GLY A 73 17.91 -11.08 13.81
CA GLY A 73 16.92 -12.16 13.93
C GLY A 73 15.58 -11.87 13.25
N VAL A 74 15.56 -11.05 12.19
CA VAL A 74 14.38 -10.69 11.42
C VAL A 74 14.63 -10.85 9.92
N GLU A 75 13.58 -11.13 9.18
CA GLU A 75 13.64 -11.25 7.71
C GLU A 75 13.71 -9.85 7.09
N LEU A 76 14.70 -9.63 6.22
CA LEU A 76 14.84 -8.42 5.42
C LEU A 76 14.42 -8.69 3.98
N ILE A 77 13.83 -7.70 3.34
CA ILE A 77 13.43 -7.75 1.93
C ILE A 77 14.38 -6.84 1.16
N GLU A 78 15.13 -7.44 0.23
CA GLU A 78 15.97 -6.71 -0.69
C GLU A 78 15.18 -6.33 -1.95
N ASP A 79 15.02 -5.06 -2.20
CA ASP A 79 14.53 -4.49 -3.45
C ASP A 79 15.28 -3.16 -3.69
N PRO A 80 16.55 -3.22 -4.16
CA PRO A 80 17.38 -2.03 -4.32
C PRO A 80 16.75 -0.99 -5.24
N ARG A 81 16.15 -1.43 -6.33
CA ARG A 81 15.47 -0.59 -7.31
C ARG A 81 14.32 0.21 -6.66
N PHE A 82 13.56 -0.42 -5.79
CA PHE A 82 12.49 0.23 -5.05
C PHE A 82 13.02 1.20 -3.98
N VAL A 83 14.10 0.83 -3.29
CA VAL A 83 14.81 1.71 -2.35
C VAL A 83 15.28 2.98 -3.04
N ASP A 84 15.95 2.86 -4.20
CA ASP A 84 16.47 3.99 -4.96
C ASP A 84 15.32 4.89 -5.47
N PHE A 85 14.24 4.30 -5.97
CA PHE A 85 13.05 5.03 -6.36
C PHE A 85 12.46 5.84 -5.19
N LEU A 86 12.29 5.24 -4.01
CA LEU A 86 11.75 5.93 -2.84
C LEU A 86 12.69 7.02 -2.31
N ASN A 87 14.00 6.79 -2.35
CA ASN A 87 15.01 7.78 -1.94
C ASN A 87 14.91 9.05 -2.78
N VAL A 88 14.73 8.94 -4.09
CA VAL A 88 14.61 10.08 -4.99
C VAL A 88 13.19 10.66 -4.97
N LYS A 89 12.17 9.86 -5.30
CA LYS A 89 10.79 10.33 -5.50
C LYS A 89 10.11 10.76 -4.20
N LYS A 90 10.39 10.08 -3.08
CA LYS A 90 9.75 10.32 -1.77
C LYS A 90 10.71 10.90 -0.72
N ARG A 91 11.92 11.27 -1.10
CA ARG A 91 12.94 11.95 -0.27
C ARG A 91 13.37 11.18 0.99
N PHE A 92 13.35 9.85 0.93
CA PHE A 92 13.83 9.02 2.04
C PHE A 92 15.34 8.99 2.21
N THR A 93 16.11 9.57 1.39
CA THR A 93 17.59 9.70 1.28
C THR A 93 18.47 8.69 2.02
N GLN A 94 18.03 8.17 3.16
CA GLN A 94 18.74 7.21 4.02
C GLN A 94 18.14 5.80 4.01
N LEU A 95 17.05 5.56 3.29
CA LEU A 95 16.44 4.24 3.20
C LEU A 95 17.42 3.26 2.56
N LYS A 96 17.59 2.07 3.17
CA LYS A 96 18.55 1.04 2.74
C LYS A 96 17.90 -0.29 2.40
N CYS A 97 16.86 -0.69 3.10
CA CYS A 97 16.15 -1.95 2.89
C CYS A 97 14.77 -1.92 3.52
N PHE A 98 14.03 -3.00 3.32
CA PHE A 98 12.75 -3.22 3.98
C PHE A 98 12.89 -4.35 5.01
N VAL A 99 12.08 -4.28 6.08
CA VAL A 99 11.97 -5.36 7.06
C VAL A 99 10.62 -6.04 6.91
N ALA A 100 10.64 -7.36 6.76
CA ALA A 100 9.41 -8.15 6.72
C ALA A 100 8.69 -8.08 8.07
N ILE A 101 7.35 -7.99 8.03
CA ILE A 101 6.56 -8.05 9.25
C ILE A 101 6.68 -9.48 9.82
N PRO A 102 7.16 -9.64 11.06
CA PRO A 102 7.30 -10.95 11.67
C PRO A 102 5.95 -11.65 11.77
N HIS A 103 5.88 -12.86 11.26
CA HIS A 103 4.66 -13.66 11.27
C HIS A 103 4.81 -14.89 12.16
N ILE A 104 4.13 -14.85 13.31
CA ILE A 104 4.01 -15.99 14.20
C ILE A 104 2.52 -16.24 14.45
N LEU A 105 2.08 -17.46 14.19
CA LEU A 105 0.73 -17.89 14.56
C LEU A 105 0.56 -17.83 16.09
N LEU A 106 -0.52 -17.23 16.54
CA LEU A 106 -0.79 -17.02 17.97
C LEU A 106 -0.76 -18.32 18.79
N ASN A 107 -1.25 -19.41 18.21
CA ASN A 107 -1.19 -20.74 18.82
C ASN A 107 0.25 -21.27 18.95
N SER A 108 1.12 -20.88 18.05
CA SER A 108 2.54 -21.23 18.07
C SER A 108 3.29 -20.39 19.12
N PHE A 109 2.88 -19.13 19.33
CA PHE A 109 3.51 -18.24 20.30
C PHE A 109 3.40 -18.77 21.75
N ASN A 110 2.24 -19.30 22.12
CA ASN A 110 2.02 -19.96 23.42
C ASN A 110 2.88 -21.22 23.61
N GLN A 111 3.30 -21.83 22.51
CA GLN A 111 4.16 -23.01 22.53
C GLN A 111 5.64 -22.64 22.46
N ILE A 112 6.01 -21.52 21.80
CA ILE A 112 7.39 -21.05 21.63
C ILE A 112 8.04 -20.71 22.97
N GLN A 113 7.28 -20.22 23.97
CA GLN A 113 7.81 -19.87 25.28
C GLN A 113 8.22 -21.07 26.14
N ARG A 114 8.00 -22.31 25.70
CA ARG A 114 8.43 -23.50 26.41
C ARG A 114 9.78 -23.97 25.85
N LYS A 115 10.84 -23.86 26.70
CA LYS A 115 12.12 -24.54 26.41
C LYS A 115 11.85 -25.99 25.97
N GLY A 116 12.42 -26.40 24.85
CA GLY A 116 12.19 -27.72 24.27
C GLY A 116 11.04 -27.80 23.26
N ASN A 117 10.36 -26.70 22.92
CA ASN A 117 9.41 -26.70 21.81
C ASN A 117 10.17 -26.66 20.47
N PRO A 118 9.86 -27.56 19.51
CA PRO A 118 10.55 -27.59 18.21
C PRO A 118 10.52 -26.26 17.45
N LEU A 119 9.44 -25.47 17.62
CA LEU A 119 9.31 -24.18 16.94
C LEU A 119 10.20 -23.11 17.57
N TYR A 120 10.31 -23.08 18.91
CA TYR A 120 11.24 -22.20 19.63
C TYR A 120 12.69 -22.51 19.26
N GLU A 121 13.07 -23.79 19.28
CA GLU A 121 14.40 -24.23 18.91
C GLU A 121 14.68 -23.97 17.43
N SER A 122 13.69 -24.10 16.54
CA SER A 122 13.82 -23.77 15.13
C SER A 122 14.03 -22.27 14.89
N ILE A 123 13.30 -21.41 15.61
CA ILE A 123 13.48 -19.94 15.53
C ILE A 123 14.84 -19.56 16.11
N LYS A 124 15.23 -20.14 17.26
CA LYS A 124 16.54 -19.93 17.86
C LYS A 124 17.68 -20.39 16.95
N ALA A 125 17.54 -21.57 16.31
CA ALA A 125 18.50 -22.08 15.35
C ALA A 125 18.59 -21.24 14.07
N ARG A 126 17.44 -20.74 13.58
CA ARG A 126 17.39 -19.92 12.38
C ARG A 126 17.96 -18.51 12.58
N PHE A 127 17.75 -17.91 13.73
CA PHE A 127 18.12 -16.53 14.02
C PHE A 127 19.25 -16.38 15.03
N GLY A 128 19.76 -17.47 15.60
CA GLY A 128 20.95 -17.47 16.48
C GLY A 128 20.78 -16.83 17.85
N THR A 129 19.65 -16.15 18.13
CA THR A 129 19.42 -15.36 19.34
C THR A 129 18.11 -15.72 20.04
N GLU A 130 18.06 -15.52 21.36
CA GLU A 130 16.80 -15.48 22.09
C GLU A 130 16.13 -14.15 21.78
N LEU A 131 15.18 -14.15 20.81
CA LEU A 131 14.41 -12.96 20.48
C LEU A 131 13.45 -12.61 21.64
N GLY A 132 13.45 -11.36 22.05
CA GLY A 132 12.46 -10.85 22.99
C GLY A 132 11.03 -10.95 22.39
N GLU A 133 10.05 -11.11 23.25
CA GLU A 133 8.63 -11.18 22.83
C GLU A 133 8.21 -9.93 22.04
N ASP A 134 8.80 -8.78 22.35
CA ASP A 134 8.53 -7.49 21.74
C ASP A 134 8.92 -7.39 20.26
N MET A 135 9.80 -8.30 19.77
CA MET A 135 10.14 -8.41 18.36
C MET A 135 8.98 -8.90 17.47
N PHE A 136 7.95 -9.49 18.05
CA PHE A 136 6.82 -10.06 17.33
C PHE A 136 5.51 -9.30 17.53
N TYR A 137 5.56 -8.14 18.20
CA TYR A 137 4.39 -7.31 18.44
C TYR A 137 4.42 -6.02 17.67
N ILE A 138 3.26 -5.64 17.17
CA ILE A 138 2.98 -4.28 16.75
C ILE A 138 2.25 -3.61 17.91
N PRO A 139 2.87 -2.60 18.57
CA PRO A 139 2.24 -1.91 19.68
C PRO A 139 1.04 -1.12 19.19
N ALA A 140 -0.05 -1.16 19.98
CA ALA A 140 -1.28 -0.45 19.69
C ALA A 140 -1.90 0.12 20.97
N ILE A 141 -2.75 1.10 20.83
CA ILE A 141 -3.55 1.70 21.90
C ILE A 141 -5.02 1.40 21.70
N ASN A 142 -5.80 1.41 22.79
CA ASN A 142 -7.24 1.46 22.67
C ASN A 142 -7.64 2.82 22.08
N PHE A 143 -8.42 2.82 21.01
CA PHE A 143 -8.99 4.02 20.43
C PHE A 143 -10.34 3.67 19.78
N PRO A 144 -11.44 4.36 20.13
CA PRO A 144 -11.56 5.53 21.02
C PRO A 144 -11.15 5.26 22.47
N GLN A 145 -10.78 6.34 23.20
CA GLN A 145 -10.41 6.29 24.61
C GLN A 145 -11.61 6.38 25.56
N TRP A 146 -12.83 6.66 25.05
CA TRP A 146 -14.04 6.76 25.83
C TRP A 146 -14.87 5.48 25.75
N PHE A 147 -15.36 5.05 26.92
CA PHE A 147 -16.07 3.79 27.03
C PHE A 147 -17.38 3.95 27.81
N ILE A 148 -18.35 3.10 27.49
CA ILE A 148 -19.67 3.02 28.08
C ILE A 148 -19.75 1.76 28.93
N SER A 149 -20.21 1.89 30.20
CA SER A 149 -20.47 0.77 31.10
C SER A 149 -21.86 0.16 30.86
N ALA A 150 -22.13 -0.97 31.52
CA ALA A 150 -23.46 -1.61 31.54
C ALA A 150 -24.53 -0.69 32.15
N ASN A 151 -24.14 0.25 33.03
CA ASN A 151 -25.03 1.25 33.64
C ASN A 151 -25.16 2.52 32.78
N SER A 152 -24.72 2.47 31.52
CA SER A 152 -24.74 3.59 30.57
C SER A 152 -23.84 4.77 30.95
N GLU A 153 -22.97 4.66 31.93
CA GLU A 153 -21.98 5.70 32.24
C GLU A 153 -20.89 5.77 31.19
N ILE A 154 -20.53 6.99 30.78
CA ILE A 154 -19.43 7.22 29.86
C ILE A 154 -18.27 7.92 30.59
N LYS A 155 -17.07 7.38 30.45
CA LYS A 155 -15.84 7.93 31.02
C LYS A 155 -14.65 7.59 30.13
N PRO A 156 -13.57 8.39 30.18
CA PRO A 156 -12.33 8.04 29.50
C PRO A 156 -11.65 6.84 30.19
N LEU A 157 -10.87 6.10 29.42
CA LEU A 157 -10.23 4.86 29.84
C LEU A 157 -9.36 5.00 31.10
N ASN A 158 -8.68 6.14 31.23
CA ASN A 158 -7.86 6.42 32.41
C ASN A 158 -8.66 6.54 33.72
N GLU A 159 -9.90 7.02 33.67
CA GLU A 159 -10.80 7.08 34.81
C GLU A 159 -11.35 5.68 35.15
N TRP A 160 -11.76 4.90 34.14
CA TRP A 160 -12.16 3.51 34.32
C TRP A 160 -11.05 2.66 34.96
N ARG A 161 -9.79 2.86 34.55
CA ARG A 161 -8.62 2.18 35.15
C ARG A 161 -8.46 2.50 36.62
N LYS A 162 -8.66 3.75 37.02
CA LYS A 162 -8.61 4.15 38.44
C LYS A 162 -9.71 3.46 39.27
N GLU A 163 -10.95 3.46 38.77
CA GLU A 163 -12.05 2.76 39.45
C GLU A 163 -11.83 1.26 39.55
N TRP A 164 -11.29 0.65 38.52
CA TRP A 164 -10.94 -0.75 38.49
C TRP A 164 -9.88 -1.08 39.55
N GLN A 165 -8.84 -0.30 39.67
CA GLN A 165 -7.79 -0.50 40.66
C GLN A 165 -8.31 -0.36 42.09
N ILE A 166 -9.14 0.64 42.39
CA ILE A 166 -9.75 0.85 43.68
C ILE A 166 -10.61 -0.35 44.06
N ARG A 167 -11.50 -0.80 43.18
CA ARG A 167 -12.38 -1.97 43.45
C ARG A 167 -11.59 -3.25 43.58
N LYS A 168 -10.52 -3.43 42.82
CA LYS A 168 -9.62 -4.58 42.90
C LYS A 168 -8.94 -4.64 44.27
N CYS A 169 -8.48 -3.53 44.80
CA CYS A 169 -7.89 -3.47 46.14
C CYS A 169 -8.90 -3.85 47.23
N ASN A 170 -10.16 -3.43 47.07
CA ASN A 170 -11.23 -3.74 48.05
C ASN A 170 -11.68 -5.20 47.99
N ASP A 171 -11.74 -5.80 46.80
CA ASP A 171 -12.17 -7.19 46.58
C ASP A 171 -11.04 -8.23 46.79
N GLY A 172 -9.79 -7.81 46.99
CA GLY A 172 -8.62 -8.68 47.27
C GLY A 172 -8.17 -9.59 46.09
N LYS A 173 -8.81 -9.49 44.91
CA LYS A 173 -8.57 -10.39 43.79
C LYS A 173 -7.70 -9.74 42.68
N MET A 174 -6.69 -10.45 42.20
CA MET A 174 -5.76 -10.05 41.16
C MET A 174 -6.31 -10.37 39.77
N THR A 175 -7.12 -9.48 39.19
CA THR A 175 -7.60 -9.54 37.80
C THR A 175 -7.07 -8.37 36.98
N TYR A 176 -6.76 -8.61 35.71
CA TYR A 176 -6.19 -7.59 34.80
C TYR A 176 -7.32 -6.76 34.16
N PHE A 177 -7.03 -5.46 33.93
CA PHE A 177 -7.89 -4.53 33.18
C PHE A 177 -7.64 -4.59 31.66
N VAL A 178 -7.48 -5.80 31.12
CA VAL A 178 -7.27 -5.97 29.67
C VAL A 178 -8.07 -7.19 29.21
N PRO A 179 -8.96 -7.04 28.23
CA PRO A 179 -9.48 -5.80 27.63
C PRO A 179 -10.20 -4.93 28.66
N PRO A 180 -10.58 -3.65 28.33
CA PRO A 180 -11.24 -2.77 29.28
C PRO A 180 -12.47 -3.43 29.93
N ARG A 181 -12.43 -3.64 31.23
CA ARG A 181 -13.46 -4.35 32.03
C ARG A 181 -14.38 -3.38 32.71
N ASP A 182 -15.69 -3.72 32.72
CA ASP A 182 -16.70 -2.95 33.42
C ASP A 182 -16.68 -3.30 34.94
N PRO A 183 -16.27 -2.38 35.80
CA PRO A 183 -16.23 -2.62 37.21
C PRO A 183 -17.65 -2.82 37.84
N ASN A 184 -18.72 -2.46 37.13
CA ASN A 184 -20.09 -2.55 37.58
C ASN A 184 -20.78 -3.87 37.22
N LYS A 185 -20.21 -4.65 36.30
CA LYS A 185 -20.83 -5.89 35.81
C LYS A 185 -19.99 -7.10 36.17
N LYS A 186 -20.44 -7.87 37.17
CA LYS A 186 -19.83 -9.15 37.54
C LYS A 186 -20.65 -10.29 36.94
N THR A 187 -19.99 -11.22 36.25
CA THR A 187 -20.58 -12.50 35.80
C THR A 187 -19.89 -13.65 36.52
N TYR A 188 -20.66 -14.57 37.04
CA TYR A 188 -20.15 -15.78 37.68
C TYR A 188 -20.09 -16.90 36.63
N ARG A 189 -18.95 -17.54 36.46
CA ARG A 189 -18.83 -18.71 35.60
C ARG A 189 -19.46 -19.91 36.27
N LYS A 190 -20.54 -20.44 35.72
CA LYS A 190 -21.09 -21.75 36.10
C LYS A 190 -20.29 -22.86 35.40
N ILE A 191 -19.48 -23.58 36.15
CA ILE A 191 -18.87 -24.82 35.68
C ILE A 191 -19.63 -25.96 36.31
N LYS A 192 -20.37 -26.78 35.50
CA LYS A 192 -21.06 -28.01 35.89
C LYS A 192 -21.90 -27.90 37.19
N ALA A 193 -22.97 -27.10 37.15
CA ALA A 193 -23.95 -26.95 38.21
C ALA A 193 -23.44 -26.50 39.62
N GLU A 194 -22.14 -26.39 39.84
CA GLU A 194 -21.57 -25.79 41.06
C GLU A 194 -21.05 -24.39 40.76
N VAL A 195 -21.47 -23.43 41.58
CA VAL A 195 -20.98 -22.04 41.50
C VAL A 195 -19.65 -22.00 42.23
N LEU A 196 -18.55 -22.06 41.50
CA LEU A 196 -17.23 -21.76 42.05
C LEU A 196 -17.16 -20.24 42.30
N HIS A 197 -17.29 -19.83 43.57
CA HIS A 197 -17.26 -18.43 44.00
C HIS A 197 -15.97 -17.68 43.65
N ASP A 198 -14.95 -18.36 43.15
CA ASP A 198 -13.60 -17.80 42.91
C ASP A 198 -13.33 -17.32 41.48
N ASP A 199 -14.19 -17.62 40.49
CA ASP A 199 -14.03 -17.18 39.11
C ASP A 199 -15.06 -16.09 38.75
N VAL A 200 -14.85 -14.89 39.27
CA VAL A 200 -15.64 -13.72 38.90
C VAL A 200 -15.08 -13.13 37.61
N GLU A 201 -15.84 -13.22 36.55
CA GLU A 201 -15.53 -12.54 35.29
C GLU A 201 -16.28 -11.20 35.22
N TYR A 202 -15.53 -10.12 34.95
CA TYR A 202 -16.14 -8.81 34.76
C TYR A 202 -16.55 -8.62 33.32
N GLY A 203 -17.71 -8.01 33.08
CA GLY A 203 -18.18 -7.64 31.74
C GLY A 203 -17.22 -6.69 31.04
N LEU A 204 -17.37 -6.56 29.72
CA LEU A 204 -16.57 -5.63 28.94
C LEU A 204 -17.20 -4.24 28.90
N LEU A 205 -16.37 -3.21 28.96
CA LEU A 205 -16.75 -1.86 28.59
C LEU A 205 -16.92 -1.79 27.07
N LYS A 206 -17.91 -1.04 26.60
CA LYS A 206 -18.13 -0.81 25.17
C LYS A 206 -17.49 0.53 24.76
N PRO A 207 -16.70 0.57 23.69
CA PRO A 207 -16.19 1.85 23.19
C PRO A 207 -17.31 2.75 22.68
N VAL A 208 -17.16 4.06 22.83
CA VAL A 208 -18.09 5.04 22.25
C VAL A 208 -17.91 5.00 20.74
N PRO A 209 -18.99 4.90 19.93
CA PRO A 209 -18.88 4.67 18.49
C PRO A 209 -18.59 5.91 17.65
N LEU A 210 -18.55 7.10 18.25
CA LEU A 210 -18.38 8.38 17.55
C LEU A 210 -17.03 9.01 17.90
N ILE A 211 -16.37 9.51 16.85
CA ILE A 211 -15.05 10.16 16.89
C ILE A 211 -15.06 11.41 16.01
N LEU A 212 -14.01 12.20 16.13
CA LEU A 212 -13.74 13.35 15.27
C LEU A 212 -12.61 13.04 14.30
N ILE A 213 -12.82 13.30 13.03
CA ILE A 213 -11.81 13.14 11.97
C ILE A 213 -11.60 14.46 11.23
N CYS A 214 -10.38 14.67 10.75
CA CYS A 214 -9.94 15.90 10.08
C CYS A 214 -9.47 15.58 8.66
N PRO A 215 -9.77 16.42 7.64
CA PRO A 215 -9.25 16.25 6.28
C PRO A 215 -7.72 16.16 6.22
N ASN A 216 -7.01 16.85 7.12
CA ASN A 216 -5.55 16.75 7.24
C ASN A 216 -5.07 15.49 8.01
N GLY A 217 -5.86 14.44 8.06
CA GLY A 217 -5.48 13.13 8.61
C GLY A 217 -5.48 13.01 10.14
N HIS A 218 -5.84 14.04 10.90
CA HIS A 218 -5.94 13.97 12.35
C HIS A 218 -7.19 13.24 12.81
N ILE A 219 -7.14 12.70 14.02
CA ILE A 219 -8.26 11.99 14.66
C ILE A 219 -8.24 12.26 16.15
N SER A 220 -9.41 12.40 16.76
CA SER A 220 -9.55 12.53 18.21
C SER A 220 -10.87 11.94 18.71
N ASP A 221 -10.89 11.65 20.00
CA ASP A 221 -12.17 11.43 20.67
C ASP A 221 -13.00 12.72 20.71
N ILE A 222 -14.32 12.60 20.75
CA ILE A 222 -15.16 13.70 21.18
C ILE A 222 -14.90 13.88 22.69
N PRO A 223 -14.48 15.07 23.15
CA PRO A 223 -14.24 15.32 24.57
C PRO A 223 -15.60 15.48 25.30
N TRP A 224 -16.26 14.37 25.62
CA TRP A 224 -17.67 14.31 26.02
C TRP A 224 -18.04 15.21 27.20
N TYR A 225 -17.12 15.43 28.14
CA TYR A 225 -17.38 16.40 29.22
C TYR A 225 -17.47 17.82 28.71
N LYS A 226 -16.56 18.22 27.83
CA LYS A 226 -16.56 19.55 27.20
C LYS A 226 -17.71 19.73 26.23
N PHE A 227 -18.02 18.68 25.45
CA PHE A 227 -19.17 18.67 24.55
C PHE A 227 -20.48 18.88 25.34
N PHE A 228 -20.66 18.20 26.45
CA PHE A 228 -21.84 18.34 27.31
C PHE A 228 -21.98 19.79 27.81
N CYS A 229 -20.88 20.39 28.30
CA CYS A 229 -20.90 21.78 28.78
C CYS A 229 -21.16 22.79 27.65
N ALA A 230 -20.51 22.60 26.48
CA ALA A 230 -20.73 23.47 25.33
C ALA A 230 -22.20 23.42 24.85
N SER A 231 -22.79 22.22 24.80
CA SER A 231 -24.19 22.05 24.37
C SER A 231 -25.20 22.66 25.34
N LEU A 232 -24.85 22.86 26.62
CA LEU A 232 -25.72 23.57 27.58
C LEU A 232 -25.71 25.09 27.40
N LYS A 233 -24.62 25.65 26.88
CA LYS A 233 -24.44 27.09 26.68
C LYS A 233 -24.86 27.58 25.28
N HIS A 234 -24.77 26.72 24.25
CA HIS A 234 -25.10 27.06 22.88
C HIS A 234 -26.36 26.32 22.41
N GLU A 235 -27.38 27.08 22.06
CA GLU A 235 -28.64 26.54 21.52
C GLU A 235 -28.48 25.89 20.14
N LYS A 236 -27.43 26.24 19.38
CA LYS A 236 -27.12 25.68 18.05
C LYS A 236 -25.61 25.47 17.93
N MET A 237 -25.19 24.20 17.87
CA MET A 237 -23.80 23.81 17.55
C MET A 237 -23.65 23.45 16.06
N ASP A 238 -24.68 23.66 15.25
CA ASP A 238 -24.77 23.28 13.83
C ASP A 238 -24.24 24.39 12.89
N ASP A 239 -23.48 25.36 13.42
CA ASP A 239 -22.96 26.47 12.63
C ASP A 239 -21.77 26.01 11.79
N ASP A 240 -21.87 26.18 10.47
CA ASP A 240 -20.79 25.94 9.51
C ASP A 240 -19.54 26.80 9.77
N ALA A 241 -19.63 27.82 10.62
CA ALA A 241 -18.50 28.68 11.01
C ALA A 241 -17.38 27.91 11.73
N GLY A 242 -17.70 26.79 12.41
CA GLY A 242 -16.77 26.06 13.27
C GLY A 242 -16.65 26.68 14.67
N PHE A 243 -16.24 25.88 15.67
CA PHE A 243 -16.14 26.32 17.06
C PHE A 243 -15.04 25.62 17.84
N GLU A 244 -14.63 26.23 18.97
CA GLU A 244 -13.57 25.72 19.85
C GLU A 244 -14.14 24.74 20.89
N LEU A 245 -14.23 23.47 20.55
CA LEU A 245 -14.71 22.44 21.48
C LEU A 245 -13.72 22.10 22.57
N PHE A 246 -12.44 22.00 22.23
CA PHE A 246 -11.41 21.51 23.15
C PHE A 246 -10.94 22.56 24.18
N GLY A 247 -11.10 23.86 23.87
CA GLY A 247 -10.81 24.96 24.79
C GLY A 247 -11.91 25.24 25.81
N TYR A 248 -13.03 24.52 25.74
CA TYR A 248 -14.22 24.82 26.52
C TYR A 248 -14.10 24.27 27.95
N ASP A 249 -14.14 25.15 28.95
CA ASP A 249 -14.17 24.78 30.36
C ASP A 249 -15.54 25.10 30.98
N CYS A 250 -16.03 24.19 31.82
CA CYS A 250 -17.33 24.27 32.43
C CYS A 250 -17.22 24.90 33.85
N GLU A 251 -17.06 26.22 33.89
CA GLU A 251 -16.88 26.92 35.17
C GLU A 251 -18.19 27.09 35.93
N ASP A 252 -19.34 27.20 35.25
CA ASP A 252 -20.64 27.53 35.83
C ASP A 252 -21.52 26.32 36.18
N CYS A 253 -20.99 25.13 36.14
CA CYS A 253 -21.76 23.93 36.44
C CYS A 253 -21.59 23.54 37.93
N SER A 254 -22.70 23.23 38.61
CA SER A 254 -22.72 22.72 40.00
C SER A 254 -21.91 21.45 40.22
N CYS A 255 -21.39 20.84 39.15
CA CYS A 255 -20.52 19.66 39.14
C CYS A 255 -19.03 19.99 39.14
N GLY A 256 -18.61 21.26 39.06
CA GLY A 256 -17.20 21.67 38.98
C GLY A 256 -16.46 21.04 37.79
N GLY A 257 -17.09 21.00 36.61
CA GLY A 257 -16.52 20.46 35.39
C GLY A 257 -16.40 18.94 35.28
N LYS A 258 -16.66 18.20 36.38
CA LYS A 258 -16.63 16.72 36.39
C LYS A 258 -18.04 16.16 36.40
N HIS A 259 -18.64 16.10 35.23
CA HIS A 259 -19.97 15.51 35.08
C HIS A 259 -19.93 13.98 35.20
N ASN A 260 -20.96 13.40 35.81
CA ASN A 260 -21.23 11.97 35.76
C ASN A 260 -22.25 11.70 34.68
N ILE A 261 -21.80 11.56 33.43
CA ILE A 261 -22.63 11.50 32.25
C ILE A 261 -23.08 10.06 31.98
N LYS A 262 -24.38 9.90 31.75
CA LYS A 262 -25.00 8.68 31.25
C LYS A 262 -25.50 8.86 29.84
N TRP A 263 -25.23 7.89 28.99
CA TRP A 263 -25.74 7.82 27.61
C TRP A 263 -27.05 7.03 27.59
N LEU A 264 -28.14 7.70 27.40
CA LEU A 264 -29.46 7.11 27.34
C LEU A 264 -29.89 6.95 25.89
N ASN A 265 -30.08 5.71 25.44
CA ASN A 265 -30.55 5.42 24.09
C ASN A 265 -31.98 5.89 23.89
N SER A 266 -32.28 6.48 22.75
CA SER A 266 -33.66 6.76 22.33
C SER A 266 -34.38 5.45 21.99
N ARG A 267 -35.65 5.34 22.36
CA ARG A 267 -36.50 4.21 21.94
C ARG A 267 -36.81 4.23 20.42
N ASN A 268 -36.73 5.38 19.79
CA ASN A 268 -36.87 5.57 18.34
C ASN A 268 -35.47 5.73 17.72
N GLN A 269 -34.86 4.62 17.38
CA GLN A 269 -33.46 4.56 16.91
C GLN A 269 -33.20 5.17 15.52
N ALA A 270 -34.22 5.58 14.79
CA ALA A 270 -34.04 6.04 13.40
C ALA A 270 -33.51 7.49 13.27
N GLU A 271 -33.67 8.34 14.27
CA GLU A 271 -33.40 9.79 14.12
C GLU A 271 -32.49 10.43 15.17
N SER A 272 -32.15 9.76 16.27
CA SER A 272 -31.26 10.36 17.28
C SER A 272 -30.33 9.34 17.95
N TRP A 273 -29.07 9.75 18.12
CA TRP A 273 -28.05 9.01 18.88
C TRP A 273 -28.34 8.91 20.38
N GLY A 274 -29.51 9.40 20.84
CA GLY A 274 -29.95 9.39 22.23
C GLY A 274 -29.69 10.71 22.94
N THR A 275 -29.59 10.62 24.28
CA THR A 275 -29.44 11.79 25.14
C THR A 275 -28.35 11.55 26.18
N LEU A 276 -27.49 12.53 26.38
CA LEU A 276 -26.56 12.55 27.50
C LEU A 276 -27.22 13.19 28.69
N LYS A 277 -27.17 12.54 29.89
CA LYS A 277 -27.72 13.07 31.14
C LYS A 277 -26.69 13.01 32.26
N CYS A 278 -26.49 14.13 32.94
CA CYS A 278 -25.63 14.15 34.12
C CYS A 278 -26.44 13.69 35.34
N SER A 279 -25.98 12.64 36.03
CA SER A 279 -26.64 12.12 37.26
C SER A 279 -26.43 13.01 38.46
N LYS A 280 -25.48 13.97 38.45
CA LYS A 280 -25.23 14.91 39.55
C LYS A 280 -26.10 16.16 39.46
N CYS A 281 -26.07 16.87 38.32
CA CYS A 281 -26.83 18.11 38.14
C CYS A 281 -28.19 17.95 37.47
N GLY A 282 -28.51 16.77 36.95
CA GLY A 282 -29.79 16.48 36.32
C GLY A 282 -29.95 17.01 34.87
N TYR A 283 -29.04 17.84 34.39
CA TYR A 283 -29.10 18.36 33.05
C TYR A 283 -29.00 17.26 31.98
N SER A 284 -29.63 17.50 30.85
CA SER A 284 -29.64 16.57 29.72
C SER A 284 -29.38 17.31 28.40
N VAL A 285 -28.66 16.67 27.51
CA VAL A 285 -28.27 17.17 26.16
C VAL A 285 -28.69 16.14 25.13
N SER A 286 -29.48 16.54 24.15
CA SER A 286 -29.81 15.69 23.01
C SER A 286 -28.61 15.51 22.09
N LEU A 287 -28.41 14.31 21.56
CA LEU A 287 -27.43 14.01 20.54
C LEU A 287 -28.00 14.09 19.11
N ALA A 288 -29.24 14.61 18.96
CA ALA A 288 -29.76 14.97 17.64
C ALA A 288 -28.83 16.00 16.99
N GLY A 289 -28.50 15.79 15.70
CA GLY A 289 -27.59 16.69 14.98
C GLY A 289 -26.10 16.55 15.28
N ILE A 290 -25.68 15.62 16.18
CA ILE A 290 -24.26 15.46 16.51
C ILE A 290 -23.35 15.21 15.29
N MET A 291 -23.87 14.58 14.25
CA MET A 291 -23.11 14.33 13.01
C MET A 291 -22.79 15.60 12.22
N ASN A 292 -23.48 16.72 12.49
CA ASN A 292 -23.33 17.98 11.78
C ASN A 292 -22.38 18.95 12.46
N ILE A 293 -21.93 18.67 13.69
CA ILE A 293 -21.00 19.56 14.40
C ILE A 293 -19.64 19.61 13.73
N LYS A 294 -19.05 20.80 13.65
CA LYS A 294 -17.75 21.03 12.99
C LYS A 294 -16.76 21.75 13.93
N PRO A 295 -16.25 21.09 14.98
CA PRO A 295 -15.28 21.71 15.85
C PRO A 295 -13.93 21.91 15.15
N TYR A 296 -13.14 22.91 15.59
CA TYR A 296 -11.78 23.10 15.10
C TYR A 296 -10.84 21.99 15.52
N CYS A 297 -9.97 21.57 14.59
CA CYS A 297 -8.96 20.57 14.83
C CYS A 297 -7.82 21.12 15.69
N ARG A 298 -7.40 20.35 16.69
CA ARG A 298 -6.20 20.66 17.50
C ARG A 298 -4.96 19.90 17.07
N GLY A 299 -5.02 19.16 15.95
CA GLY A 299 -3.87 18.44 15.40
C GLY A 299 -3.47 17.19 16.19
N GLU A 300 -4.42 16.48 16.76
CA GLU A 300 -4.14 15.29 17.58
C GLU A 300 -3.76 14.08 16.72
N ARG A 301 -2.65 13.42 17.11
CA ARG A 301 -2.08 12.23 16.47
C ARG A 301 -1.87 11.11 17.49
N PRO A 302 -2.91 10.35 17.84
CA PRO A 302 -2.83 9.33 18.90
C PRO A 302 -1.85 8.19 18.62
N TRP A 303 -1.45 7.99 17.35
CA TRP A 303 -0.53 6.93 16.90
C TRP A 303 0.95 7.27 17.08
N VAL A 304 1.32 8.52 17.38
CA VAL A 304 2.72 8.92 17.63
C VAL A 304 3.03 8.99 19.13
N ASN A 305 4.29 9.16 19.46
CA ASN A 305 4.72 9.28 20.85
C ASN A 305 4.13 10.56 21.50
N LYS A 306 3.96 10.52 22.83
CA LYS A 306 3.28 11.58 23.59
C LYS A 306 3.87 12.99 23.38
N ASP A 307 5.16 13.08 23.16
CA ASP A 307 5.85 14.37 22.99
C ASP A 307 5.48 15.05 21.65
N ASN A 308 5.11 14.26 20.64
CA ASN A 308 4.73 14.71 19.31
C ASN A 308 3.24 14.48 18.99
N ALA A 309 2.43 14.24 20.03
CA ALA A 309 1.01 13.87 19.86
C ALA A 309 0.13 14.98 19.27
N TYR A 310 0.61 16.19 19.23
CA TYR A 310 -0.13 17.36 18.71
C TYR A 310 0.73 18.15 17.73
N GLU A 311 0.10 18.64 16.67
CA GLU A 311 0.71 19.54 15.71
C GLU A 311 -0.26 20.65 15.30
N ARG A 312 0.27 21.71 14.68
CA ARG A 312 -0.57 22.79 14.17
C ARG A 312 -1.35 22.33 12.94
N CYS A 313 -2.69 22.42 13.00
CA CYS A 313 -3.56 22.02 11.89
C CYS A 313 -4.20 23.27 11.25
N LEU A 314 -3.75 23.61 10.06
CA LEU A 314 -4.29 24.70 9.26
C LEU A 314 -4.59 24.21 7.84
N SER A 315 -5.62 24.79 7.22
CA SER A 315 -5.89 24.66 5.80
C SER A 315 -6.04 26.06 5.23
N THR A 316 -5.28 26.40 4.18
CA THR A 316 -5.24 27.74 3.58
C THR A 316 -5.06 28.89 4.61
N GLY A 317 -4.25 28.64 5.64
CA GLY A 317 -4.00 29.62 6.71
C GLY A 317 -5.07 29.72 7.81
N GLN A 318 -6.20 29.03 7.66
CA GLN A 318 -7.29 29.00 8.64
C GLN A 318 -7.30 27.69 9.45
N LYS A 319 -7.90 27.72 10.64
CA LYS A 319 -8.11 26.50 11.46
C LYS A 319 -8.97 25.49 10.71
N THR A 320 -8.47 24.28 10.55
CA THR A 320 -9.22 23.20 9.90
C THR A 320 -10.35 22.71 10.78
N LYS A 321 -11.51 22.47 10.17
CA LYS A 321 -12.68 21.90 10.86
C LYS A 321 -12.64 20.38 10.85
N MET A 322 -13.06 19.76 11.93
CA MET A 322 -13.27 18.31 12.01
C MET A 322 -14.74 17.99 11.72
N GLN A 323 -14.98 16.74 11.40
CA GLN A 323 -16.33 16.17 11.29
C GLN A 323 -16.47 14.96 12.19
N VAL A 324 -17.70 14.71 12.65
CA VAL A 324 -18.01 13.49 13.38
C VAL A 324 -18.13 12.32 12.43
N ALA A 325 -17.56 11.19 12.80
CA ALA A 325 -17.67 9.95 12.05
C ALA A 325 -17.91 8.77 13.00
N MET A 326 -18.54 7.72 12.49
CA MET A 326 -18.58 6.44 13.18
C MET A 326 -17.22 5.75 13.09
N VAL A 327 -16.78 5.08 14.14
CA VAL A 327 -15.52 4.30 14.16
C VAL A 327 -15.46 3.18 13.10
N THR A 328 -16.59 2.83 12.51
CA THR A 328 -16.72 1.83 11.44
C THR A 328 -16.89 2.45 10.05
N SER A 329 -16.83 3.78 9.93
CA SER A 329 -16.95 4.46 8.64
C SER A 329 -15.71 4.24 7.78
N ASN A 330 -15.90 4.06 6.47
CA ASN A 330 -14.79 3.94 5.53
C ASN A 330 -13.95 5.23 5.42
N SER A 331 -14.54 6.39 5.74
CA SER A 331 -13.85 7.69 5.67
C SER A 331 -12.80 7.92 6.76
N ILE A 332 -12.65 7.01 7.72
CA ILE A 332 -11.69 7.16 8.83
C ILE A 332 -10.26 6.81 8.46
N TYR A 333 -10.05 6.06 7.40
CA TYR A 333 -8.72 5.59 7.03
C TYR A 333 -8.59 5.23 5.55
N TYR A 334 -7.67 5.89 4.89
CA TYR A 334 -7.26 5.61 3.53
C TYR A 334 -5.74 5.43 3.50
N ALA A 335 -5.27 4.20 3.33
CA ALA A 335 -3.84 3.91 3.26
C ALA A 335 -3.25 4.46 1.96
N SER A 336 -2.03 5.02 2.05
CA SER A 336 -1.17 5.28 0.91
C SER A 336 -0.06 4.23 0.90
N GLY A 337 -0.25 3.22 0.09
CA GLY A 337 0.70 2.14 -0.12
C GLY A 337 1.43 2.29 -1.45
N PHE A 338 2.62 1.71 -1.50
CA PHE A 338 3.41 1.55 -2.72
C PHE A 338 3.75 0.07 -2.90
N SER A 339 3.64 -0.37 -4.15
CA SER A 339 3.92 -1.74 -4.56
C SER A 339 5.02 -1.76 -5.60
N SER A 340 6.08 -2.51 -5.34
CA SER A 340 7.17 -2.77 -6.28
C SER A 340 7.09 -4.18 -6.81
N LEU A 341 7.18 -4.33 -8.12
CA LEU A 341 7.40 -5.63 -8.75
C LEU A 341 8.86 -6.02 -8.51
N TYR A 342 9.07 -7.13 -7.79
CA TYR A 342 10.40 -7.65 -7.55
C TYR A 342 11.01 -8.23 -8.84
N ILE A 343 12.13 -7.67 -9.26
CA ILE A 343 12.90 -8.17 -10.40
C ILE A 343 14.19 -8.80 -9.85
N PRO A 344 14.42 -10.10 -10.05
CA PRO A 344 15.71 -10.72 -9.72
C PRO A 344 16.87 -10.02 -10.44
N LYS A 345 17.99 -9.85 -9.76
CA LYS A 345 19.17 -9.13 -10.31
C LYS A 345 19.68 -9.76 -11.60
N ASP A 346 19.64 -11.08 -11.71
CA ASP A 346 20.03 -11.88 -12.87
C ASP A 346 19.08 -11.72 -14.09
N PHE A 347 17.90 -11.15 -13.89
CA PHE A 347 16.97 -10.88 -14.98
C PHE A 347 17.17 -9.50 -15.61
N ILE A 348 17.82 -8.58 -14.89
CA ILE A 348 18.03 -7.22 -15.38
C ILE A 348 19.10 -7.25 -16.48
N PRO A 349 18.77 -6.91 -17.75
CA PRO A 349 19.75 -6.88 -18.80
C PRO A 349 20.76 -5.77 -18.52
N LEU A 350 22.04 -6.14 -18.53
CA LEU A 350 23.13 -5.17 -18.41
C LEU A 350 23.23 -4.34 -19.68
N LYS A 351 23.21 -3.02 -19.53
CA LYS A 351 23.42 -2.10 -20.64
C LYS A 351 24.92 -1.91 -20.91
N PRO A 352 25.31 -1.54 -22.16
CA PRO A 352 26.67 -1.11 -22.42
C PRO A 352 27.10 0.00 -21.44
N GLY A 353 28.24 -0.20 -20.77
CA GLY A 353 28.69 0.71 -19.70
C GLY A 353 28.18 0.36 -18.29
N GLN A 354 27.36 -0.67 -18.13
CA GLN A 354 26.99 -1.20 -16.81
C GLN A 354 27.74 -2.49 -16.49
N LEU A 355 28.27 -2.58 -15.29
CA LEU A 355 28.95 -3.76 -14.78
C LEU A 355 28.15 -4.38 -13.63
N ASN A 356 28.02 -5.70 -13.64
CA ASN A 356 27.58 -6.43 -12.45
C ASN A 356 28.66 -6.40 -11.35
N ASP A 357 28.33 -6.82 -10.15
CA ASP A 357 29.26 -6.78 -9.00
C ASP A 357 30.55 -7.59 -9.25
N GLN A 358 30.45 -8.72 -9.97
CA GLN A 358 31.60 -9.54 -10.33
C GLN A 358 32.48 -8.86 -11.37
N ALA A 359 31.89 -8.32 -12.43
CA ALA A 359 32.60 -7.58 -13.47
C ALA A 359 33.27 -6.32 -12.92
N ARG A 360 32.59 -5.59 -12.01
CA ARG A 360 33.16 -4.43 -11.30
C ARG A 360 34.36 -4.82 -10.43
N MET A 361 34.28 -5.93 -9.71
CA MET A 361 35.41 -6.46 -8.94
C MET A 361 36.55 -6.83 -9.85
N VAL A 362 36.30 -7.47 -11.00
CA VAL A 362 37.32 -7.83 -11.97
C VAL A 362 37.98 -6.60 -12.58
N LEU A 363 37.20 -5.58 -12.97
CA LEU A 363 37.72 -4.29 -13.46
C LEU A 363 38.66 -3.63 -12.44
N SER A 364 38.29 -3.63 -11.16
CA SER A 364 39.14 -3.12 -10.08
C SER A 364 40.45 -3.88 -10.00
N LYS A 365 40.41 -5.22 -10.07
CA LYS A 365 41.64 -6.09 -10.05
C LYS A 365 42.52 -5.90 -11.28
N VAL A 366 41.94 -5.74 -12.46
CA VAL A 366 42.65 -5.42 -13.71
C VAL A 366 43.33 -4.06 -13.60
N THR A 367 42.62 -3.05 -13.09
CA THR A 367 43.17 -1.70 -12.87
C THR A 367 44.32 -1.71 -11.85
N GLU A 368 44.20 -2.46 -10.75
CA GLU A 368 45.28 -2.63 -9.75
C GLU A 368 46.53 -3.27 -10.36
N LYS A 369 46.35 -4.33 -11.18
CA LYS A 369 47.46 -4.99 -11.91
C LYS A 369 48.13 -4.03 -12.89
N TYR A 370 47.36 -3.25 -13.63
CA TYR A 370 47.89 -2.23 -14.53
C TYR A 370 48.73 -1.18 -13.78
N ASN A 371 48.18 -0.59 -12.72
CA ASN A 371 48.86 0.42 -11.92
C ASN A 371 50.18 -0.12 -11.34
N THR A 372 50.21 -1.39 -10.91
CA THR A 372 51.42 -2.04 -10.43
C THR A 372 52.45 -2.19 -11.55
N MET A 373 52.01 -2.44 -12.80
CA MET A 373 52.92 -2.55 -13.94
C MET A 373 53.44 -1.20 -14.42
N VAL A 374 52.59 -0.15 -14.44
CA VAL A 374 53.00 1.21 -14.79
C VAL A 374 54.03 1.76 -13.84
N THR A 375 53.97 1.41 -12.55
CA THR A 375 55.01 1.75 -11.57
C THR A 375 56.42 1.21 -11.96
N ARG A 376 56.48 0.09 -12.67
CA ARG A 376 57.73 -0.55 -13.15
C ARG A 376 58.07 -0.17 -14.57
N ARG A 377 57.11 0.23 -15.41
CA ARG A 377 57.21 0.60 -16.80
C ARG A 377 56.29 1.80 -17.13
N PRO A 378 56.76 3.03 -16.87
CA PRO A 378 55.87 4.23 -17.01
C PRO A 378 55.37 4.50 -18.42
N GLU A 379 55.98 3.93 -19.45
CA GLU A 379 55.62 4.13 -20.86
C GLU A 379 54.48 3.17 -21.33
N MET A 380 54.04 2.22 -20.49
CA MET A 380 53.06 1.21 -20.89
C MET A 380 51.63 1.87 -20.94
N THR A 381 51.00 1.84 -22.11
CA THR A 381 49.62 2.26 -22.24
C THR A 381 48.62 1.21 -21.82
N GLN A 382 47.37 1.60 -21.52
CA GLN A 382 46.27 0.69 -21.21
C GLN A 382 45.99 -0.30 -22.36
N GLU A 383 46.06 0.15 -23.59
CA GLU A 383 45.88 -0.69 -24.77
C GLU A 383 46.96 -1.74 -24.94
N GLU A 384 48.25 -1.38 -24.73
CA GLU A 384 49.36 -2.32 -24.76
C GLU A 384 49.26 -3.35 -23.65
N PHE A 385 48.85 -2.91 -22.44
CA PHE A 385 48.64 -3.81 -21.31
C PHE A 385 47.55 -4.83 -21.62
N TRP A 386 46.39 -4.35 -22.13
CA TRP A 386 45.25 -5.21 -22.48
C TRP A 386 45.64 -6.24 -23.54
N LYS A 387 46.18 -5.79 -24.67
CA LYS A 387 46.65 -6.68 -25.76
C LYS A 387 47.62 -7.73 -25.31
N LYS A 388 48.48 -7.40 -24.35
CA LYS A 388 49.47 -8.33 -23.86
C LYS A 388 48.99 -9.36 -22.84
N LYS A 389 47.95 -8.99 -22.08
CA LYS A 389 47.52 -9.81 -20.94
C LYS A 389 46.12 -10.42 -21.13
N TYR A 390 45.25 -9.80 -21.86
CA TYR A 390 43.84 -10.12 -21.88
C TYR A 390 43.20 -9.99 -23.30
N ASN A 391 43.98 -10.31 -24.33
CA ASN A 391 43.51 -10.13 -25.72
C ASN A 391 42.47 -11.14 -26.18
N ALA A 392 42.42 -12.32 -25.58
CA ALA A 392 41.46 -13.36 -25.88
C ALA A 392 40.35 -13.41 -24.79
N CYS A 393 39.07 -13.35 -25.22
CA CYS A 393 37.91 -13.34 -24.35
C CYS A 393 37.85 -14.63 -23.47
N ASP A 394 37.94 -15.78 -24.12
CA ASP A 394 37.86 -17.08 -23.43
C ASP A 394 38.95 -17.23 -22.34
N GLU A 395 40.18 -16.86 -22.66
CA GLU A 395 41.31 -16.92 -21.71
C GLU A 395 41.11 -15.95 -20.53
N PHE A 396 40.54 -14.78 -20.79
CA PHE A 396 40.22 -13.80 -19.75
C PHE A 396 39.13 -14.30 -18.80
N ILE A 397 38.05 -14.89 -19.34
CA ILE A 397 36.96 -15.46 -18.57
C ILE A 397 37.46 -16.64 -17.71
N GLU A 398 38.30 -17.52 -18.29
CA GLU A 398 38.91 -18.62 -17.54
C GLU A 398 39.85 -18.10 -16.42
N ASP A 399 40.67 -17.08 -16.69
CA ASP A 399 41.56 -16.45 -15.69
C ASP A 399 40.75 -15.80 -14.55
N ALA A 400 39.62 -15.13 -14.90
CA ALA A 400 38.72 -14.53 -13.93
C ALA A 400 38.05 -15.58 -13.03
N ASN A 401 37.66 -16.71 -13.60
CA ASN A 401 37.08 -17.81 -12.84
C ASN A 401 38.09 -18.47 -11.91
N LEU A 402 39.26 -18.78 -12.43
CA LEU A 402 40.33 -19.48 -11.67
C LEU A 402 40.92 -18.61 -10.55
N ASN A 403 41.24 -17.33 -10.86
CA ASN A 403 41.99 -16.47 -9.93
C ASN A 403 41.10 -15.61 -9.03
N TRP A 404 39.86 -15.30 -9.44
CA TRP A 404 38.99 -14.41 -8.71
C TRP A 404 37.61 -15.02 -8.39
N GLN A 405 37.37 -16.28 -8.80
CA GLN A 405 36.10 -16.99 -8.60
C GLN A 405 34.88 -16.21 -9.16
N CYS A 406 35.08 -15.55 -10.30
CA CYS A 406 34.04 -14.76 -10.98
C CYS A 406 33.62 -15.47 -12.26
N SER A 407 32.31 -15.68 -12.41
CA SER A 407 31.70 -16.18 -13.64
C SER A 407 31.31 -15.00 -14.52
N LEU A 408 32.10 -14.75 -15.58
CA LEU A 408 31.87 -13.65 -16.52
C LEU A 408 31.32 -14.21 -17.83
N THR A 409 30.61 -13.32 -18.58
CA THR A 409 30.13 -13.55 -19.95
C THR A 409 30.99 -12.81 -20.95
N ASP A 410 30.82 -13.11 -22.25
CA ASP A 410 31.47 -12.35 -23.35
C ASP A 410 31.10 -10.85 -23.30
N PHE A 411 29.86 -10.57 -22.89
CA PHE A 411 29.38 -9.19 -22.70
C PHE A 411 30.11 -8.48 -21.54
N ASP A 412 30.34 -9.17 -20.43
CA ASP A 412 31.10 -8.62 -19.31
C ASP A 412 32.55 -8.34 -19.72
N TYR A 413 33.17 -9.22 -20.50
CA TYR A 413 34.52 -9.01 -21.04
C TYR A 413 34.60 -7.74 -21.89
N GLU A 414 33.70 -7.56 -22.85
CA GLU A 414 33.70 -6.38 -23.72
C GLU A 414 33.42 -5.09 -22.92
N ASN A 415 32.52 -5.12 -21.96
CA ASN A 415 32.28 -3.98 -21.09
C ASN A 415 33.50 -3.64 -20.20
N ILE A 416 34.10 -4.63 -19.55
CA ILE A 416 35.31 -4.44 -18.75
C ILE A 416 36.42 -3.84 -19.59
N LYS A 417 36.64 -4.38 -20.80
CA LYS A 417 37.63 -3.91 -21.76
C LYS A 417 37.40 -2.45 -22.15
N ASN A 418 36.18 -2.13 -22.58
CA ASN A 418 35.84 -0.78 -23.06
C ASN A 418 35.93 0.25 -21.92
N MET A 419 35.52 -0.10 -20.70
CA MET A 419 35.67 0.78 -19.55
C MET A 419 37.14 0.93 -19.10
N PHE A 420 37.89 -0.15 -19.09
CA PHE A 420 39.33 -0.10 -18.78
C PHE A 420 40.10 0.77 -19.77
N LEU A 421 39.74 0.71 -21.05
CA LEU A 421 40.35 1.53 -22.12
C LEU A 421 39.80 2.97 -22.16
N GLY A 422 38.83 3.33 -21.34
CA GLY A 422 38.19 4.64 -21.34
C GLY A 422 37.34 4.93 -22.58
N LEU A 423 36.93 3.90 -23.31
CA LEU A 423 36.07 4.01 -24.50
C LEU A 423 34.59 4.19 -24.10
N ILE A 424 34.23 3.68 -22.95
CA ILE A 424 32.89 3.85 -22.34
C ILE A 424 33.12 4.31 -20.88
N VAL A 425 32.39 5.31 -20.44
CA VAL A 425 32.32 5.75 -19.05
C VAL A 425 31.13 5.03 -18.40
N GLU A 426 31.27 4.65 -17.14
CA GLU A 426 30.15 4.13 -16.38
C GLU A 426 29.00 5.17 -16.41
N ASP A 427 27.84 4.75 -16.87
CA ASP A 427 26.70 5.65 -17.00
C ASP A 427 26.17 5.93 -15.59
N GLU A 428 26.65 7.01 -14.98
CA GLU A 428 26.23 7.47 -13.65
C GLU A 428 24.83 8.15 -13.65
N ASP A 429 24.31 8.48 -14.84
CA ASP A 429 23.06 9.21 -15.01
C ASP A 429 21.83 8.29 -15.15
N ASN A 430 21.75 7.22 -14.36
CA ASN A 430 20.50 6.47 -14.26
C ASN A 430 19.59 7.17 -13.26
N ASP A 431 18.69 8.04 -13.73
CA ASP A 431 17.58 8.51 -12.90
C ASP A 431 16.74 7.30 -12.43
N PRO A 432 16.77 6.96 -11.12
CA PRO A 432 16.03 5.81 -10.60
C PRO A 432 14.54 5.89 -10.86
N VAL A 433 13.98 7.08 -11.02
CA VAL A 433 12.56 7.29 -11.31
C VAL A 433 12.24 6.95 -12.76
N ALA A 434 13.06 7.43 -13.71
CA ALA A 434 12.87 7.16 -15.13
C ALA A 434 13.08 5.69 -15.47
N THR A 435 14.05 5.02 -14.84
CA THR A 435 14.39 3.62 -15.11
C THR A 435 13.52 2.61 -14.34
N TYR A 436 12.78 3.05 -13.32
CA TYR A 436 12.05 2.16 -12.42
C TYR A 436 11.08 1.22 -13.14
N ARG A 437 10.23 1.77 -14.01
CA ARG A 437 9.27 0.98 -14.82
C ARG A 437 9.90 0.40 -16.08
N LEU A 438 10.88 1.11 -16.64
CA LEU A 438 11.57 0.66 -17.84
C LEU A 438 12.26 -0.68 -17.63
N THR A 439 12.96 -0.87 -16.52
CA THR A 439 13.60 -2.15 -16.18
C THR A 439 12.60 -3.30 -16.10
N GLU A 440 11.41 -3.07 -15.51
CA GLU A 440 10.35 -4.10 -15.47
C GLU A 440 9.90 -4.49 -16.88
N PHE A 441 9.65 -3.48 -17.71
CA PHE A 441 9.21 -3.68 -19.09
C PHE A 441 10.26 -4.37 -19.95
N GLU A 442 11.53 -3.97 -19.85
CA GLU A 442 12.67 -4.57 -20.56
C GLU A 442 12.80 -6.06 -20.21
N VAL A 443 12.70 -6.42 -18.92
CA VAL A 443 12.73 -7.83 -18.47
C VAL A 443 11.55 -8.63 -19.02
N LEU A 444 10.34 -8.05 -18.98
CA LEU A 444 9.13 -8.72 -19.46
C LEU A 444 9.06 -8.81 -21.00
N THR A 445 9.81 -8.00 -21.74
CA THR A 445 9.82 -7.99 -23.22
C THR A 445 11.10 -8.54 -23.82
N ASP A 446 12.02 -9.05 -23.00
CA ASP A 446 13.29 -9.60 -23.49
C ASP A 446 13.03 -10.78 -24.44
N ILE A 447 13.48 -10.59 -25.70
CA ILE A 447 13.32 -11.58 -26.77
C ILE A 447 14.38 -12.71 -26.70
N HIS A 448 15.51 -12.46 -26.04
CA HIS A 448 16.58 -13.47 -25.88
C HIS A 448 16.24 -14.49 -24.80
N GLU A 449 15.43 -14.07 -23.83
CA GLU A 449 15.00 -14.88 -22.70
C GLU A 449 13.46 -14.83 -22.54
N PRO A 450 12.71 -15.40 -23.50
CA PRO A 450 11.24 -15.32 -23.52
C PRO A 450 10.57 -16.04 -22.35
N ASN A 451 11.29 -17.01 -21.76
CA ASN A 451 10.83 -17.79 -20.61
C ASN A 451 11.87 -17.68 -19.52
N ARG A 452 11.48 -17.23 -18.34
CA ARG A 452 12.38 -17.11 -17.18
C ARG A 452 11.79 -17.67 -15.92
N LYS A 453 12.63 -18.27 -15.08
CA LYS A 453 12.24 -18.84 -13.81
C LYS A 453 13.25 -18.51 -12.74
N SER A 454 12.81 -17.74 -11.74
CA SER A 454 13.57 -17.43 -10.53
C SER A 454 12.64 -17.38 -9.32
N LYS A 455 13.23 -17.35 -8.13
CA LYS A 455 12.43 -17.12 -6.91
C LYS A 455 11.83 -15.71 -6.95
N GLY A 456 10.51 -15.63 -7.04
CA GLY A 456 9.76 -14.38 -7.03
C GLY A 456 9.33 -13.82 -8.39
N LEU A 457 9.90 -14.34 -9.51
CA LEU A 457 9.43 -14.00 -10.85
C LEU A 457 9.60 -15.20 -11.79
N GLU A 458 8.49 -15.68 -12.34
CA GLU A 458 8.47 -16.76 -13.34
C GLU A 458 7.44 -16.44 -14.42
N PHE A 459 7.86 -16.46 -15.68
CA PHE A 459 6.98 -16.20 -16.81
C PHE A 459 7.34 -17.03 -18.05
N ASN A 460 6.33 -17.26 -18.87
CA ASN A 460 6.43 -17.95 -20.16
C ASN A 460 5.73 -17.15 -21.25
N GLU A 461 6.37 -17.02 -22.41
CA GLU A 461 5.76 -16.43 -23.60
C GLU A 461 4.79 -17.41 -24.24
N ILE A 462 3.67 -16.89 -24.73
CA ILE A 462 2.68 -17.69 -25.48
C ILE A 462 2.74 -17.38 -26.98
N ILE A 463 2.30 -18.33 -27.78
CA ILE A 463 2.10 -18.09 -29.22
C ILE A 463 0.89 -17.18 -29.38
N ILE A 464 1.09 -15.98 -29.94
CA ILE A 464 0.01 -15.02 -30.15
C ILE A 464 -0.92 -15.53 -31.26
N PRO A 465 -2.24 -15.66 -30.99
CA PRO A 465 -3.23 -16.00 -31.99
C PRO A 465 -3.23 -15.02 -33.19
N ASN A 466 -3.49 -15.51 -34.40
CA ASN A 466 -3.46 -14.69 -35.62
C ASN A 466 -4.35 -13.44 -35.53
N SER A 467 -5.52 -13.55 -34.87
CA SER A 467 -6.43 -12.40 -34.67
C SER A 467 -5.83 -11.30 -33.78
N LEU A 468 -4.87 -11.62 -32.93
CA LEU A 468 -4.24 -10.70 -31.99
C LEU A 468 -2.86 -10.21 -32.44
N GLN A 469 -2.22 -10.85 -33.42
CA GLN A 469 -0.90 -10.47 -33.93
C GLN A 469 -0.79 -8.99 -34.39
N PRO A 470 -1.83 -8.36 -34.98
CA PRO A 470 -1.76 -6.96 -35.36
C PRO A 470 -1.63 -5.99 -34.19
N TYR A 471 -1.99 -6.40 -32.97
CA TYR A 471 -2.09 -5.52 -31.80
C TYR A 471 -0.98 -5.73 -30.79
N PHE A 472 -0.49 -6.96 -30.64
CA PHE A 472 0.44 -7.33 -29.59
C PHE A 472 1.77 -7.83 -30.13
N LYS A 473 2.85 -7.32 -29.55
CA LYS A 473 4.21 -7.78 -29.83
C LYS A 473 4.54 -9.05 -29.06
N THR A 474 4.13 -9.12 -27.78
CA THR A 474 4.29 -10.33 -26.95
C THR A 474 3.17 -10.41 -25.91
N ILE A 475 2.79 -11.63 -25.55
CA ILE A 475 1.89 -11.92 -24.45
C ILE A 475 2.57 -12.98 -23.60
N LYS A 476 2.63 -12.75 -22.26
CA LYS A 476 3.25 -13.71 -21.33
C LYS A 476 2.29 -14.12 -20.21
N GLN A 477 2.34 -15.40 -19.89
CA GLN A 477 1.79 -15.95 -18.65
C GLN A 477 2.83 -15.73 -17.55
N VAL A 478 2.50 -14.95 -16.53
CA VAL A 478 3.36 -14.71 -15.36
C VAL A 478 2.92 -15.67 -14.25
N ASN A 479 3.59 -16.80 -14.16
CA ASN A 479 3.23 -17.90 -13.25
C ASN A 479 3.50 -17.53 -11.78
N THR A 480 4.51 -16.71 -11.56
CA THR A 480 4.84 -16.17 -10.25
C THR A 480 5.24 -14.71 -10.38
N VAL A 481 4.57 -13.86 -9.64
CA VAL A 481 4.95 -12.48 -9.43
C VAL A 481 5.13 -12.23 -7.94
N SER A 482 6.23 -11.61 -7.55
CA SER A 482 6.47 -11.15 -6.18
C SER A 482 6.41 -9.64 -6.12
N LEU A 483 5.70 -9.13 -5.14
CA LEU A 483 5.49 -7.70 -4.93
C LEU A 483 5.98 -7.33 -3.53
N THR A 484 6.79 -6.29 -3.45
CA THR A 484 7.18 -5.65 -2.20
C THR A 484 6.20 -4.50 -1.92
N ASN A 485 5.31 -4.69 -0.95
CA ASN A 485 4.32 -3.69 -0.57
C ASN A 485 4.74 -3.00 0.72
N THR A 486 4.81 -1.68 0.69
CA THR A 486 5.03 -0.85 1.87
C THR A 486 3.99 0.27 1.93
N GLN A 487 3.72 0.74 3.13
CA GLN A 487 2.87 1.91 3.36
C GLN A 487 3.76 3.10 3.74
N LEU A 488 3.47 4.28 3.20
CA LEU A 488 4.21 5.51 3.51
C LEU A 488 3.39 6.47 4.38
N GLY A 489 2.07 6.42 4.23
CA GLY A 489 1.18 7.32 4.93
C GLY A 489 -0.29 6.88 4.86
N PHE A 490 -1.17 7.75 5.35
CA PHE A 490 -2.61 7.57 5.26
C PHE A 490 -3.35 8.93 5.31
N GLY A 491 -4.55 8.96 4.75
CA GLY A 491 -5.48 10.08 4.80
C GLY A 491 -6.76 9.75 5.57
N ARG A 492 -7.59 10.77 5.79
CA ARG A 492 -8.94 10.68 6.40
C ARG A 492 -9.90 11.65 5.73
N VAL A 493 -11.19 11.40 5.90
CA VAL A 493 -12.32 12.21 5.35
C VAL A 493 -12.45 12.03 3.85
N ASN A 494 -11.45 12.41 3.11
CA ASN A 494 -11.38 12.23 1.68
C ASN A 494 -10.31 11.20 1.36
N MET A 495 -10.56 10.38 0.35
CA MET A 495 -9.51 9.61 -0.25
C MET A 495 -8.39 10.56 -0.67
N PRO A 496 -7.12 10.17 -0.57
CA PRO A 496 -6.04 10.94 -1.18
C PRO A 496 -6.16 10.85 -2.71
N THR A 497 -7.23 11.43 -3.24
CA THR A 497 -7.48 11.58 -4.67
C THR A 497 -6.98 12.95 -5.11
N SER A 498 -6.46 13.02 -6.32
CA SER A 498 -6.29 14.30 -6.98
C SER A 498 -7.63 15.03 -6.97
N LYS A 499 -7.64 16.23 -6.44
CA LYS A 499 -8.82 17.11 -6.49
C LYS A 499 -8.61 18.12 -7.60
N LEU A 500 -9.70 18.48 -8.25
CA LEU A 500 -9.72 19.70 -9.06
C LEU A 500 -9.83 20.88 -8.09
N ASP A 501 -8.93 21.86 -8.20
CA ASP A 501 -9.11 23.15 -7.54
C ASP A 501 -10.20 23.98 -8.25
N ASP A 502 -10.53 25.14 -7.69
CA ASP A 502 -11.55 26.04 -8.25
C ASP A 502 -11.21 26.56 -9.67
N SER A 503 -9.98 26.35 -10.13
CA SER A 503 -9.52 26.68 -11.49
C SER A 503 -9.57 25.49 -12.45
N GLY A 504 -10.03 24.30 -12.00
CA GLY A 504 -10.03 23.06 -12.77
C GLY A 504 -8.68 22.39 -12.85
N LYS A 505 -7.68 22.82 -12.05
CA LYS A 505 -6.36 22.21 -11.98
C LYS A 505 -6.40 21.04 -11.00
N ILE A 506 -5.83 19.92 -11.40
CA ILE A 506 -5.70 18.76 -10.54
C ILE A 506 -4.62 19.04 -9.49
N VAL A 507 -4.97 18.97 -8.22
CA VAL A 507 -4.03 19.11 -7.09
C VAL A 507 -3.70 17.71 -6.57
N ALA A 508 -2.42 17.40 -6.53
CA ALA A 508 -1.94 16.11 -6.03
C ALA A 508 -2.22 15.94 -4.52
N PRO A 509 -2.51 14.73 -4.03
CA PRO A 509 -2.78 14.47 -2.61
C PRO A 509 -1.51 14.38 -1.75
N GLY A 510 -0.48 15.18 -2.05
CA GLY A 510 0.83 15.04 -1.40
C GLY A 510 0.89 15.53 0.05
N ASP A 511 0.28 16.66 0.35
CA ASP A 511 0.51 17.40 1.61
C ASP A 511 -0.47 17.06 2.74
N GLU A 512 -1.57 16.35 2.45
CA GLU A 512 -2.63 16.04 3.43
C GLU A 512 -2.45 14.68 4.13
N MET A 513 -1.50 13.85 3.66
CA MET A 513 -1.28 12.53 4.23
C MET A 513 -0.40 12.57 5.48
N LYS A 514 -0.76 11.77 6.48
CA LYS A 514 0.06 11.55 7.67
C LYS A 514 1.03 10.39 7.44
N PRO A 515 2.33 10.57 7.71
CA PRO A 515 3.30 9.50 7.60
C PRO A 515 3.04 8.40 8.65
N ILE A 516 3.48 7.19 8.35
CA ILE A 516 3.43 6.07 9.30
C ILE A 516 4.56 6.11 10.34
N PHE A 517 5.46 7.06 10.21
CA PHE A 517 6.60 7.27 11.09
C PHE A 517 6.51 8.64 11.79
N ASP A 518 7.27 8.79 12.88
CA ASP A 518 7.47 10.06 13.56
C ASP A 518 8.80 10.66 13.09
N GLY A 519 8.82 11.95 12.73
CA GLY A 519 9.97 12.64 12.15
C GLY A 519 9.85 12.90 10.65
N ILE A 520 10.97 13.03 9.96
CA ILE A 520 11.06 13.34 8.53
C ILE A 520 11.54 12.12 7.72
N PRO A 521 11.20 12.02 6.42
CA PRO A 521 11.59 10.87 5.60
C PRO A 521 13.09 10.60 5.56
N SER A 522 13.92 11.65 5.61
CA SER A 522 15.39 11.52 5.60
C SER A 522 15.98 10.83 6.84
N ASP A 523 15.23 10.66 7.91
CA ASP A 523 15.68 9.98 9.14
C ASP A 523 15.35 8.48 9.13
N ILE A 524 14.69 7.99 8.09
CA ILE A 524 14.20 6.62 7.98
C ILE A 524 15.20 5.77 7.21
N TYR A 525 15.76 4.77 7.88
CA TYR A 525 16.72 3.81 7.33
C TYR A 525 16.08 2.52 6.84
N VAL A 526 14.93 2.18 7.41
CA VAL A 526 14.20 0.94 7.14
C VAL A 526 12.71 1.21 7.15
N LEU A 527 11.97 0.66 6.19
CA LEU A 527 10.51 0.62 6.19
C LEU A 527 10.03 -0.82 6.38
N PRO A 528 8.95 -1.03 7.13
CA PRO A 528 8.30 -2.33 7.15
C PRO A 528 7.61 -2.59 5.82
N ALA A 529 7.68 -3.81 5.33
CA ALA A 529 7.03 -4.23 4.09
C ALA A 529 6.50 -5.66 4.17
N ASN A 530 5.55 -5.96 3.30
CA ASN A 530 5.08 -7.32 3.04
C ASN A 530 5.53 -7.75 1.65
N GLN A 531 6.02 -8.97 1.53
CA GLN A 531 6.25 -9.60 0.25
C GLN A 531 5.05 -10.49 -0.08
N ILE A 532 4.34 -10.15 -1.15
CA ILE A 532 3.14 -10.84 -1.61
C ILE A 532 3.47 -11.57 -2.90
N TYR A 533 2.93 -12.76 -3.06
CA TYR A 533 3.08 -13.55 -4.27
C TYR A 533 1.73 -13.63 -5.00
N GLY A 534 1.78 -13.59 -6.31
CA GLY A 534 0.62 -13.68 -7.17
C GLY A 534 0.94 -14.31 -8.51
N GLU A 535 -0.01 -14.26 -9.42
CA GLU A 535 0.11 -14.65 -10.81
C GLU A 535 -0.45 -13.57 -11.73
N GLY A 536 -0.12 -13.58 -13.01
CA GLY A 536 -0.57 -12.52 -13.91
C GLY A 536 -0.53 -12.87 -15.39
N LEU A 537 -1.01 -11.90 -16.18
CA LEU A 537 -0.92 -11.88 -17.64
C LEU A 537 -0.28 -10.55 -18.07
N PHE A 538 0.77 -10.62 -18.85
CA PHE A 538 1.45 -9.47 -19.39
C PHE A 538 1.20 -9.34 -20.88
N PHE A 539 0.90 -8.12 -21.32
CA PHE A 539 0.63 -7.76 -22.70
C PHE A 539 1.56 -6.62 -23.12
N ALA A 540 2.45 -6.86 -24.04
CA ALA A 540 3.18 -5.81 -24.73
C ALA A 540 2.54 -5.54 -26.08
N PHE A 541 2.15 -4.31 -26.31
CA PHE A 541 1.55 -3.88 -27.58
C PHE A 541 2.64 -3.60 -28.62
N ASP A 542 2.24 -3.59 -29.87
CA ASP A 542 3.10 -3.09 -30.96
C ASP A 542 3.12 -1.55 -30.94
N MET A 543 4.25 -0.98 -30.55
CA MET A 543 4.42 0.46 -30.38
C MET A 543 4.13 1.23 -31.68
N ALA A 544 4.69 0.74 -32.80
CA ALA A 544 4.53 1.40 -34.10
C ALA A 544 3.08 1.41 -34.59
N THR A 545 2.32 0.35 -34.23
CA THR A 545 0.89 0.27 -34.55
C THR A 545 0.08 1.28 -33.72
N ILE A 546 0.40 1.46 -32.45
CA ILE A 546 -0.28 2.46 -31.59
C ILE A 546 0.06 3.88 -32.02
N GLU A 547 1.32 4.17 -32.31
CA GLU A 547 1.76 5.50 -32.76
C GLU A 547 1.06 5.89 -34.06
N ARG A 548 1.03 5.00 -35.05
CA ARG A 548 0.31 5.19 -36.29
C ARG A 548 -1.19 5.42 -36.06
N TRP A 549 -1.83 4.60 -35.22
CA TRP A 549 -3.23 4.75 -34.87
C TRP A 549 -3.53 6.10 -34.22
N ALA A 550 -2.66 6.55 -33.32
CA ALA A 550 -2.83 7.83 -32.65
C ALA A 550 -2.63 9.03 -33.60
N GLU A 551 -1.66 8.94 -34.53
CA GLU A 551 -1.36 9.98 -35.53
C GLU A 551 -2.45 10.06 -36.59
N GLU A 552 -2.86 8.93 -37.18
CA GLU A 552 -3.90 8.90 -38.24
C GLU A 552 -5.25 9.46 -37.79
N ASN A 553 -5.52 9.49 -36.50
CA ASN A 553 -6.78 9.93 -35.93
C ASN A 553 -6.65 11.18 -35.04
N ASP A 554 -5.52 11.88 -35.02
CA ASP A 554 -5.22 13.09 -34.22
C ASP A 554 -5.53 12.92 -32.71
N LEU A 555 -5.39 11.70 -32.19
CA LEU A 555 -5.86 11.36 -30.84
C LEU A 555 -4.99 11.96 -29.73
N ASN A 556 -3.72 12.24 -29.98
CA ASN A 556 -2.87 12.88 -28.98
C ASN A 556 -3.32 14.32 -28.69
N ASP A 557 -3.78 15.05 -29.71
CA ASP A 557 -4.38 16.37 -29.54
C ASP A 557 -5.80 16.27 -28.94
N HIS A 558 -6.57 15.24 -29.28
CA HIS A 558 -7.87 14.97 -28.69
C HIS A 558 -7.82 14.79 -27.17
N TYR A 559 -6.78 14.13 -26.64
CA TYR A 559 -6.57 13.92 -25.19
C TYR A 559 -5.70 15.01 -24.51
N LYS A 560 -5.28 16.04 -25.24
CA LYS A 560 -4.31 17.06 -24.78
C LYS A 560 -4.79 17.85 -23.55
N CYS A 561 -6.02 18.36 -23.59
CA CYS A 561 -6.51 19.29 -22.58
C CYS A 561 -6.65 18.72 -21.18
N GLN A 562 -6.62 17.39 -21.04
CA GLN A 562 -6.94 16.70 -19.79
C GLN A 562 -5.72 16.19 -19.05
N LEU A 563 -4.61 15.94 -19.74
CA LEU A 563 -3.36 15.46 -19.14
C LEU A 563 -2.30 16.54 -18.95
N ASP A 564 -2.46 17.75 -19.53
CA ASP A 564 -1.52 18.87 -19.39
C ASP A 564 -1.54 19.57 -18.02
N ASN A 565 -2.48 19.26 -17.18
CA ASN A 565 -2.56 19.84 -15.86
C ASN A 565 -1.55 19.12 -14.94
N GLY A 566 -0.38 19.71 -14.75
CA GLY A 566 0.83 19.17 -14.09
C GLY A 566 0.70 18.40 -12.77
N ALA A 567 -0.51 18.23 -12.27
CA ALA A 567 -0.80 17.46 -11.05
C ALA A 567 -0.86 15.94 -11.27
N LEU A 568 -1.17 15.46 -12.49
CA LEU A 568 -0.99 14.04 -12.82
C LEU A 568 0.47 13.61 -12.73
N GLY A 569 1.43 14.55 -12.94
CA GLY A 569 2.86 14.26 -12.89
C GLY A 569 3.36 13.68 -11.56
N GLU A 570 2.72 14.00 -10.42
CA GLU A 570 3.08 13.40 -9.13
C GLU A 570 2.55 11.98 -8.93
N PHE A 571 1.45 11.62 -9.62
CA PHE A 571 0.91 10.26 -9.62
C PHE A 571 1.55 9.38 -10.66
N LEU A 572 2.05 9.96 -11.75
CA LEU A 572 2.62 9.19 -12.83
C LEU A 572 3.97 8.62 -12.40
N TYR A 573 4.10 7.31 -12.46
CA TYR A 573 5.40 6.65 -12.34
C TYR A 573 6.32 6.95 -13.53
N GLN A 574 5.78 7.55 -14.57
CA GLN A 574 6.42 7.82 -15.85
C GLN A 574 5.89 9.14 -16.40
N GLU A 575 6.73 9.88 -17.09
CA GLU A 575 6.29 11.07 -17.82
C GLU A 575 5.47 10.67 -19.05
N ILE A 576 4.35 11.35 -19.25
CA ILE A 576 3.57 11.23 -20.49
C ILE A 576 4.02 12.36 -21.43
N SER A 577 4.72 11.99 -22.49
CA SER A 577 5.02 12.94 -23.58
C SER A 577 3.74 13.36 -24.30
N LEU A 578 3.83 14.42 -25.09
CA LEU A 578 2.75 14.85 -26.01
C LEU A 578 2.21 13.69 -26.86
N TYR A 579 3.09 12.80 -27.28
CA TYR A 579 2.79 11.64 -28.13
C TYR A 579 2.30 10.41 -27.36
N GLY A 580 2.33 10.45 -26.03
CA GLY A 580 1.95 9.31 -25.17
C GLY A 580 0.51 9.31 -24.64
N ARG A 581 -0.26 10.36 -24.91
CA ARG A 581 -1.59 10.55 -24.30
C ARG A 581 -2.62 9.53 -24.77
N ALA A 582 -2.76 9.38 -26.08
CA ALA A 582 -3.64 8.37 -26.67
C ALA A 582 -3.27 6.96 -26.20
N LYS A 583 -1.97 6.66 -26.15
CA LYS A 583 -1.43 5.40 -25.62
C LYS A 583 -1.85 5.15 -24.17
N PHE A 584 -1.75 6.15 -23.30
CA PHE A 584 -2.18 6.03 -21.90
C PHE A 584 -3.66 5.67 -21.78
N TYR A 585 -4.54 6.41 -22.48
CA TYR A 585 -5.97 6.12 -22.48
C TYR A 585 -6.28 4.71 -23.00
N LEU A 586 -5.62 4.32 -24.08
CA LEU A 586 -5.77 2.99 -24.69
C LEU A 586 -5.39 1.88 -23.70
N LEU A 587 -4.17 1.93 -23.16
CA LEU A 587 -3.64 0.89 -22.27
C LEU A 587 -4.43 0.80 -20.97
N HIS A 588 -4.76 1.93 -20.37
CA HIS A 588 -5.49 1.99 -19.12
C HIS A 588 -6.92 1.47 -19.30
N THR A 589 -7.62 1.92 -20.35
CA THR A 589 -8.97 1.42 -20.61
C THR A 589 -8.99 -0.06 -20.99
N PHE A 590 -7.98 -0.53 -21.76
CA PHE A 590 -7.83 -1.94 -22.10
C PHE A 590 -7.68 -2.80 -20.84
N SER A 591 -6.83 -2.39 -19.89
CA SER A 591 -6.63 -3.15 -18.65
C SER A 591 -7.93 -3.29 -17.87
N HIS A 592 -8.69 -2.20 -17.72
CA HIS A 592 -9.95 -2.19 -16.99
C HIS A 592 -11.02 -3.07 -17.62
N VAL A 593 -11.22 -2.93 -18.94
CA VAL A 593 -12.19 -3.74 -19.68
C VAL A 593 -11.82 -5.22 -19.62
N LEU A 594 -10.51 -5.54 -19.73
CA LEU A 594 -10.02 -6.90 -19.62
C LEU A 594 -10.16 -7.45 -18.19
N MET A 595 -9.85 -6.66 -17.14
CA MET A 595 -10.06 -7.09 -15.73
C MET A 595 -11.53 -7.43 -15.47
N LYS A 596 -12.47 -6.66 -15.99
CA LYS A 596 -13.91 -6.95 -15.88
C LYS A 596 -14.31 -8.24 -16.58
N GLU A 597 -13.72 -8.56 -17.72
CA GLU A 597 -13.97 -9.84 -18.41
C GLU A 597 -13.34 -11.02 -17.68
N LEU A 598 -12.15 -10.84 -17.14
CA LEU A 598 -11.45 -11.83 -16.34
C LEU A 598 -12.21 -12.18 -15.04
N GLU A 599 -12.92 -11.23 -14.44
CA GLU A 599 -13.81 -11.49 -13.29
C GLU A 599 -14.84 -12.59 -13.62
N PHE A 600 -15.43 -12.55 -14.80
CA PHE A 600 -16.40 -13.56 -15.23
C PHE A 600 -15.75 -14.90 -15.58
N THR A 601 -14.57 -14.88 -16.18
CA THR A 601 -13.91 -16.10 -16.68
C THR A 601 -13.09 -16.83 -15.64
N CYS A 602 -12.42 -16.09 -14.72
CA CYS A 602 -11.58 -16.66 -13.66
C CYS A 602 -12.31 -16.81 -12.33
N GLY A 603 -13.41 -16.05 -12.12
CA GLY A 603 -14.10 -15.99 -10.84
C GLY A 603 -13.36 -15.19 -9.76
N TYR A 604 -12.29 -14.48 -10.12
CA TYR A 604 -11.65 -13.52 -9.21
C TYR A 604 -12.47 -12.23 -9.19
N PRO A 605 -12.86 -11.71 -8.02
CA PRO A 605 -13.47 -10.37 -7.96
C PRO A 605 -12.47 -9.33 -8.49
N THR A 606 -12.95 -8.30 -9.20
CA THR A 606 -12.08 -7.23 -9.72
C THR A 606 -11.20 -6.62 -8.63
N ALA A 607 -11.68 -6.53 -7.40
CA ALA A 607 -10.93 -6.03 -6.25
C ALA A 607 -9.70 -6.88 -5.86
N SER A 608 -9.58 -8.12 -6.33
CA SER A 608 -8.41 -8.99 -6.13
C SER A 608 -7.43 -8.98 -7.30
N LEU A 609 -7.80 -8.32 -8.41
CA LEU A 609 -6.91 -8.05 -9.54
C LEU A 609 -6.30 -6.67 -9.38
N SER A 610 -5.11 -6.48 -9.91
CA SER A 610 -4.44 -5.19 -10.01
C SER A 610 -3.80 -5.05 -11.38
N GLU A 611 -3.64 -3.81 -11.79
CA GLU A 611 -2.95 -3.47 -13.03
C GLU A 611 -1.58 -2.87 -12.78
N ARG A 612 -0.74 -2.92 -13.82
CA ARG A 612 0.52 -2.22 -13.88
C ARG A 612 0.74 -1.74 -15.31
N LEU A 613 0.80 -0.41 -15.50
CA LEU A 613 0.83 0.20 -16.81
C LEU A 613 2.26 0.62 -17.20
N TYR A 614 2.61 0.41 -18.47
CA TYR A 614 3.88 0.78 -19.08
C TYR A 614 3.60 1.63 -20.34
N TYR A 615 3.69 2.96 -20.25
CA TYR A 615 3.18 3.88 -21.28
C TYR A 615 4.14 4.99 -21.71
N SER A 616 5.40 5.00 -21.25
CA SER A 616 6.38 5.99 -21.72
C SER A 616 6.74 5.83 -23.20
N ASP A 617 7.56 6.73 -23.73
CA ASP A 617 8.02 6.67 -25.12
C ASP A 617 8.75 5.37 -25.46
N LYS A 618 9.31 4.69 -24.47
CA LYS A 618 10.02 3.41 -24.62
C LYS A 618 9.19 2.19 -24.21
N MET A 619 7.99 2.38 -23.71
CA MET A 619 7.18 1.33 -23.13
C MET A 619 5.75 1.37 -23.65
N CYS A 620 5.19 0.19 -23.88
CA CYS A 620 3.82 0.05 -24.34
C CYS A 620 3.25 -1.30 -23.89
N GLY A 621 2.68 -1.37 -22.70
CA GLY A 621 2.18 -2.64 -22.18
C GLY A 621 1.37 -2.54 -20.91
N VAL A 622 0.80 -3.68 -20.53
CA VAL A 622 -0.04 -3.84 -19.34
C VAL A 622 0.28 -5.18 -18.68
N LEU A 623 0.48 -5.19 -17.37
CA LEU A 623 0.48 -6.40 -16.55
C LEU A 623 -0.77 -6.39 -15.68
N ILE A 624 -1.62 -7.40 -15.84
CA ILE A 624 -2.76 -7.66 -14.95
C ILE A 624 -2.37 -8.82 -14.05
N TYR A 625 -2.50 -8.67 -12.73
CA TYR A 625 -2.04 -9.67 -11.78
C TYR A 625 -2.92 -9.74 -10.54
N THR A 626 -2.84 -10.86 -9.82
CA THR A 626 -3.45 -11.00 -8.50
C THR A 626 -2.55 -10.34 -7.46
N ALA A 627 -3.11 -9.44 -6.64
CA ALA A 627 -2.35 -8.69 -5.63
C ALA A 627 -2.45 -9.27 -4.22
N ASP A 628 -3.42 -10.12 -3.97
CA ASP A 628 -3.72 -10.65 -2.64
C ASP A 628 -3.45 -12.15 -2.63
N GLY A 629 -2.57 -12.57 -1.73
CA GLY A 629 -2.32 -13.98 -1.49
C GLY A 629 -3.60 -14.67 -0.99
N ALA A 630 -4.55 -14.90 -1.88
CA ALA A 630 -5.63 -15.83 -1.64
C ALA A 630 -4.97 -17.19 -1.40
N GLU A 631 -4.70 -17.50 -0.15
CA GLU A 631 -4.17 -18.79 0.27
C GLU A 631 -5.06 -19.89 -0.34
N GLY A 632 -4.59 -20.51 -1.42
CA GLY A 632 -5.13 -21.75 -1.90
C GLY A 632 -5.63 -21.85 -3.34
N SER A 633 -5.64 -20.81 -4.18
CA SER A 633 -6.12 -20.93 -5.56
C SER A 633 -5.36 -20.08 -6.58
N MET A 634 -4.04 -20.30 -6.70
CA MET A 634 -3.29 -19.79 -7.86
C MET A 634 -3.50 -20.73 -9.07
N GLY A 635 -3.37 -20.18 -10.28
CA GLY A 635 -3.47 -20.87 -11.55
C GLY A 635 -4.66 -20.47 -12.41
N GLY A 636 -5.67 -19.83 -11.84
CA GLY A 636 -6.88 -19.41 -12.55
C GLY A 636 -6.63 -18.34 -13.60
N LEU A 637 -5.84 -17.32 -13.26
CA LEU A 637 -5.52 -16.20 -14.14
C LEU A 637 -4.52 -16.63 -15.24
N VAL A 638 -3.45 -17.31 -14.86
CA VAL A 638 -2.45 -17.84 -15.81
C VAL A 638 -3.08 -18.80 -16.82
N TRP A 639 -4.05 -19.65 -16.39
CA TRP A 639 -4.75 -20.54 -17.27
C TRP A 639 -5.46 -19.82 -18.43
N GLN A 640 -5.99 -18.62 -18.19
CA GLN A 640 -6.62 -17.79 -19.23
C GLN A 640 -5.64 -17.28 -20.29
N GLY A 641 -4.35 -17.28 -20.01
CA GLY A 641 -3.30 -16.94 -20.97
C GLY A 641 -3.05 -17.99 -22.05
N GLN A 642 -3.77 -19.13 -22.09
CA GLN A 642 -3.65 -20.09 -23.20
C GLN A 642 -4.11 -19.44 -24.50
N PRO A 643 -3.43 -19.70 -25.66
CA PRO A 643 -3.68 -19.01 -26.93
C PRO A 643 -5.15 -18.99 -27.37
N ARG A 644 -5.87 -20.10 -27.16
CA ARG A 644 -7.30 -20.21 -27.54
C ARG A 644 -8.21 -19.41 -26.60
N LEU A 645 -7.90 -19.38 -25.31
CA LEU A 645 -8.72 -18.69 -24.32
C LEU A 645 -8.50 -17.20 -24.37
N ILE A 646 -7.25 -16.75 -24.45
CA ILE A 646 -6.93 -15.32 -24.42
C ILE A 646 -7.53 -14.54 -25.60
N SER A 647 -7.58 -15.16 -26.79
CA SER A 647 -8.23 -14.56 -27.95
C SER A 647 -9.72 -14.36 -27.70
N SER A 648 -10.41 -15.39 -27.23
CA SER A 648 -11.84 -15.33 -26.93
C SER A 648 -12.17 -14.34 -25.81
N ILE A 649 -11.30 -14.24 -24.79
CA ILE A 649 -11.49 -13.31 -23.67
C ILE A 649 -11.34 -11.87 -24.15
N ILE A 650 -10.30 -11.55 -24.93
CA ILE A 650 -10.10 -10.21 -25.46
C ILE A 650 -11.24 -9.82 -26.41
N GLU A 651 -11.66 -10.71 -27.30
CA GLU A 651 -12.81 -10.47 -28.18
C GLU A 651 -14.10 -10.22 -27.37
N SER A 652 -14.36 -11.00 -26.32
CA SER A 652 -15.52 -10.83 -25.46
C SER A 652 -15.45 -9.51 -24.69
N ALA A 653 -14.27 -9.15 -24.20
CA ALA A 653 -14.02 -7.89 -23.52
C ALA A 653 -14.32 -6.69 -24.43
N MET A 654 -13.83 -6.72 -25.68
CA MET A 654 -14.10 -5.66 -26.67
C MET A 654 -15.59 -5.59 -27.05
N LYS A 655 -16.25 -6.72 -27.29
CA LYS A 655 -17.70 -6.77 -27.55
C LYS A 655 -18.52 -6.19 -26.41
N ARG A 656 -18.12 -6.45 -25.17
CA ARG A 656 -18.76 -5.88 -23.98
C ARG A 656 -18.53 -4.37 -23.89
N ALA A 657 -17.37 -3.87 -24.28
CA ALA A 657 -17.04 -2.43 -24.26
C ALA A 657 -17.87 -1.60 -25.24
N VAL A 658 -18.44 -2.21 -26.28
CA VAL A 658 -19.32 -1.51 -27.26
C VAL A 658 -20.55 -0.91 -26.58
N ASN A 659 -21.14 -1.60 -25.61
CA ASN A 659 -22.40 -1.21 -25.00
C ASN A 659 -22.27 -0.92 -23.49
N CYS A 660 -22.92 0.12 -23.03
CA CYS A 660 -23.06 0.43 -21.62
C CYS A 660 -24.54 0.66 -21.28
N SER A 661 -24.97 0.20 -20.10
CA SER A 661 -26.35 0.45 -19.63
C SER A 661 -26.70 1.93 -19.45
N SER A 662 -25.70 2.79 -19.41
CA SER A 662 -25.83 4.25 -19.25
C SER A 662 -25.71 5.01 -20.57
N ASP A 663 -25.61 4.32 -21.72
CA ASP A 663 -25.60 4.97 -23.03
C ASP A 663 -26.98 5.55 -23.37
N PRO A 664 -27.10 6.68 -24.09
CA PRO A 664 -25.98 7.40 -24.73
C PRO A 664 -25.18 8.33 -23.80
N LEU A 665 -25.66 8.64 -22.60
CA LEU A 665 -25.04 9.60 -21.70
C LEU A 665 -23.58 9.26 -21.35
N CYS A 666 -23.27 7.98 -21.18
CA CYS A 666 -21.90 7.55 -20.92
C CYS A 666 -21.02 7.71 -22.16
N TRP A 667 -21.53 7.37 -23.35
CA TRP A 667 -20.81 7.47 -24.61
C TRP A 667 -20.48 8.90 -25.01
N GLU A 668 -21.43 9.81 -24.82
CA GLU A 668 -21.34 11.23 -25.21
C GLU A 668 -20.61 12.10 -24.17
N ASN A 669 -20.16 11.53 -23.06
CA ASN A 669 -19.45 12.30 -22.04
C ASN A 669 -18.05 12.72 -22.54
N GLU A 670 -17.82 14.04 -22.67
CA GLU A 670 -16.57 14.65 -23.13
C GLU A 670 -15.94 15.61 -22.11
N ASP A 671 -16.70 16.02 -21.09
CA ASP A 671 -16.33 17.15 -20.22
C ASP A 671 -15.43 16.79 -19.05
N SER A 672 -15.01 15.53 -18.91
CA SER A 672 -14.22 15.08 -17.78
C SER A 672 -12.92 14.39 -18.20
N LEU A 673 -12.04 14.19 -17.25
CA LEU A 673 -10.82 13.38 -17.43
C LEU A 673 -11.16 11.95 -17.89
N ASN A 674 -12.29 11.39 -17.42
CA ASN A 674 -12.90 10.18 -17.94
C ASN A 674 -13.95 10.55 -18.96
N ARG A 675 -13.88 9.96 -20.15
CA ARG A 675 -14.81 10.20 -21.23
C ARG A 675 -15.91 9.11 -21.26
N ALA A 676 -16.00 8.30 -22.28
CA ALA A 676 -16.98 7.20 -22.35
C ALA A 676 -16.69 6.11 -21.29
N SER A 677 -16.81 6.44 -20.01
CA SER A 677 -16.41 5.61 -18.89
C SER A 677 -17.33 5.80 -17.69
N CYS A 678 -17.83 4.69 -17.11
CA CYS A 678 -18.61 4.69 -15.88
C CYS A 678 -18.44 3.35 -15.13
N PHE A 679 -19.05 3.23 -13.94
CA PHE A 679 -19.03 1.98 -13.18
C PHE A 679 -19.63 0.78 -13.93
N GLY A 680 -20.61 1.02 -14.79
CA GLY A 680 -21.22 -0.03 -15.61
C GLY A 680 -20.30 -0.64 -16.65
N CYS A 681 -19.41 0.18 -17.27
CA CYS A 681 -18.60 -0.27 -18.40
C CYS A 681 -17.10 -0.48 -18.06
N THR A 682 -16.42 0.52 -17.49
CA THR A 682 -14.94 0.50 -17.39
C THR A 682 -14.38 0.60 -15.99
N MET A 683 -15.00 1.38 -15.07
CA MET A 683 -14.41 1.58 -13.75
C MET A 683 -14.35 0.29 -12.95
N VAL A 684 -13.23 0.05 -12.28
CA VAL A 684 -12.95 -1.06 -11.38
C VAL A 684 -12.82 -0.57 -9.94
N SER A 685 -12.55 -1.47 -9.00
CA SER A 685 -12.21 -1.07 -7.63
C SER A 685 -10.99 -0.15 -7.64
N GLU A 686 -11.02 0.95 -6.88
CA GLU A 686 -9.90 1.91 -6.81
C GLU A 686 -8.60 1.26 -6.30
N THR A 687 -8.71 0.18 -5.53
CA THR A 687 -7.56 -0.61 -5.06
C THR A 687 -6.91 -1.44 -6.18
N SER A 688 -7.59 -1.63 -7.29
CA SER A 688 -7.14 -2.41 -8.44
C SER A 688 -6.47 -1.56 -9.52
N CYS A 689 -6.72 -0.25 -9.49
CA CYS A 689 -6.25 0.71 -10.47
C CYS A 689 -5.08 1.55 -9.93
N GLU A 690 -4.00 1.67 -10.70
CA GLU A 690 -2.85 2.51 -10.33
C GLU A 690 -3.17 4.02 -10.34
N TYR A 691 -4.17 4.43 -11.10
CA TYR A 691 -4.53 5.84 -11.35
C TYR A 691 -5.96 6.18 -10.89
N GLN A 692 -6.51 5.42 -9.94
CA GLN A 692 -7.81 5.71 -9.29
C GLN A 692 -8.96 5.95 -10.29
N ASN A 693 -9.01 5.14 -11.34
CA ASN A 693 -9.98 5.25 -12.44
C ASN A 693 -9.92 6.59 -13.22
N MET A 694 -8.76 7.27 -13.27
CA MET A 694 -8.59 8.52 -14.02
C MET A 694 -8.00 8.28 -15.41
N GLY A 695 -8.54 8.91 -16.44
CA GLY A 695 -8.04 8.79 -17.81
C GLY A 695 -8.52 7.51 -18.51
N LEU A 696 -9.82 7.28 -18.51
CA LEU A 696 -10.50 6.16 -19.16
C LEU A 696 -11.41 6.63 -20.28
N ASP A 697 -11.37 5.95 -21.42
CA ASP A 697 -12.27 6.17 -22.55
C ASP A 697 -12.44 4.88 -23.37
N ARG A 698 -13.60 4.22 -23.31
CA ARG A 698 -13.83 3.00 -24.08
C ARG A 698 -13.90 3.22 -25.58
N ARG A 699 -14.11 4.47 -26.05
CA ARG A 699 -14.04 4.81 -27.48
C ARG A 699 -12.65 4.56 -28.04
N ALA A 700 -11.59 4.79 -27.26
CA ALA A 700 -10.22 4.44 -27.67
C ALA A 700 -10.09 2.95 -28.07
N LEU A 701 -10.91 2.08 -27.50
CA LEU A 701 -10.89 0.65 -27.82
C LEU A 701 -11.79 0.28 -29.00
N VAL A 702 -13.04 0.74 -29.00
CA VAL A 702 -14.13 0.14 -29.79
C VAL A 702 -14.94 1.13 -30.63
N ASP A 703 -14.54 2.39 -30.71
CA ASP A 703 -15.20 3.36 -31.59
C ASP A 703 -15.20 2.87 -33.04
N GLU A 704 -16.29 3.11 -33.81
CA GLU A 704 -16.44 2.64 -35.17
C GLU A 704 -15.46 3.32 -36.14
N GLU A 705 -15.10 4.57 -35.89
CA GLU A 705 -14.18 5.33 -36.76
C GLU A 705 -12.72 5.12 -36.36
N TYR A 706 -12.37 5.28 -35.08
CA TYR A 706 -10.98 5.30 -34.61
C TYR A 706 -10.63 4.26 -33.55
N GLY A 707 -11.56 3.43 -33.08
CA GLY A 707 -11.27 2.43 -32.06
C GLY A 707 -10.12 1.49 -32.43
N PHE A 708 -9.15 1.32 -31.54
CA PHE A 708 -7.96 0.52 -31.82
C PHE A 708 -8.29 -0.93 -32.15
N PHE A 709 -9.27 -1.53 -31.49
CA PHE A 709 -9.73 -2.89 -31.68
C PHE A 709 -11.02 -3.00 -32.52
N LYS A 710 -11.39 -1.95 -33.28
CA LYS A 710 -12.63 -1.95 -34.09
C LYS A 710 -12.75 -3.16 -35.02
N ASN A 711 -11.66 -3.66 -35.58
CA ASN A 711 -11.65 -4.81 -36.45
C ASN A 711 -11.87 -6.17 -35.72
N LEU A 712 -11.63 -6.22 -34.42
CA LEU A 712 -11.91 -7.40 -33.59
C LEU A 712 -13.39 -7.53 -33.24
N VAL A 713 -14.10 -6.41 -33.16
CA VAL A 713 -15.51 -6.38 -32.76
C VAL A 713 -16.43 -6.89 -33.84
N GLY A 714 -16.04 -6.78 -35.12
CA GLY A 714 -16.78 -7.22 -36.29
C GLY A 714 -18.16 -6.53 -36.42
N LEU A 715 -18.41 -5.86 -37.53
CA LEU A 715 -19.69 -5.16 -37.82
C LEU A 715 -20.95 -6.04 -37.69
N ASP A 716 -20.81 -7.36 -37.72
CA ASP A 716 -21.91 -8.31 -37.62
C ASP A 716 -22.53 -8.39 -36.20
N SER A 717 -21.87 -7.88 -35.17
CA SER A 717 -22.37 -7.93 -33.78
C SER A 717 -23.35 -6.79 -33.46
N ILE A 718 -23.30 -5.70 -34.19
CA ILE A 718 -24.11 -4.50 -33.94
C ILE A 718 -25.50 -4.61 -34.59
N CYS A 719 -25.60 -5.36 -35.70
CA CYS A 719 -26.85 -5.48 -36.46
C CYS A 719 -27.90 -6.43 -35.85
N LEU A 720 -27.53 -7.35 -34.97
CA LEU A 720 -28.46 -8.38 -34.47
C LEU A 720 -29.36 -7.92 -33.30
N LEU A 721 -29.06 -6.82 -32.63
CA LEU A 721 -29.88 -6.32 -31.52
C LEU A 721 -31.05 -5.43 -31.94
N TYR A 722 -31.03 -4.87 -33.16
CA TYR A 722 -32.11 -4.00 -33.66
C TYR A 722 -33.14 -4.66 -34.58
N THR A 723 -32.96 -5.92 -34.95
CA THR A 723 -33.86 -6.61 -35.92
C THR A 723 -34.72 -7.74 -35.35
N SER A 724 -34.77 -7.89 -34.03
CA SER A 724 -35.75 -8.79 -33.42
C SER A 724 -37.10 -8.10 -33.26
N PRO A 725 -38.12 -8.38 -34.08
CA PRO A 725 -39.44 -7.82 -33.83
C PRO A 725 -39.98 -8.37 -32.50
N SER A 726 -40.36 -7.48 -31.61
CA SER A 726 -41.08 -7.81 -30.39
C SER A 726 -42.25 -8.72 -30.70
N PRO A 727 -42.41 -9.90 -30.10
CA PRO A 727 -43.60 -10.70 -30.23
C PRO A 727 -44.78 -9.93 -29.61
N ARG A 728 -45.84 -9.74 -30.42
CA ARG A 728 -47.13 -9.22 -29.97
C ARG A 728 -47.83 -10.21 -29.06
#